data_bc6f949143bcbf0189aa30afb5e1021f
#
_entry.id   bc6f949143bcbf0189aa30afb5e1021f
#
_cell.length_a   1.000
_cell.length_b   1.000
_cell.length_c   1.000
_cell.angle_alpha   90.00
_cell.angle_beta   90.00
_cell.angle_gamma   90.00
#
_symmetry.space_group_name_H-M   'P 1'
#
loop_
_entity.id
_entity.type
_entity.pdbx_description
1 polymer ?
#
loop_
_entity_poly.entity_id
_entity_poly.type
_entity_poly.pdbx_seq_one_letter_code
_entity_poly.pdbx_strand_id
1 'polypeptide(L)'
;MVGITPTPNEVGTWGAPADSGLPVVSDASLLKRYRDRITSAKRWREDEKFDRTWKRLRDVYRLKMFDGWSEDDRIAVAIAFSTINVIGPSVAVNYPKITVSSRDEDMDQQNKALMVEAIANYWWRHFDFREENRRIVQDFLIYGHGWGKVGWNFHEEIRDLTEEEMQQNIRVQNDLLDQYAQQNPDMAAEMPSESDIIDSQETTTTEVTEDSPFFERVSPFDVFIDPEATCMKDLQWIAQRVVMPLEQAKSDERFNKSARRKLKSDGSLKWFNEDNKQNVPDDLGRVTIWEFYDVSRGTLSIFADQQKDVGFLVKPTPFPYPYGHPFVMLRNYEVPDQFYTIGEIEAIEPLQNELNHTRSAMVLARKLDIPKYLVRKDALDVDGIDALTSSNTNALVPVRDDTPFPEVVAPVPRNAANAQFYNNHSEVIESDIDRVTGVNEYMRGALPEVRRTATEASIIQDAANARAADKLARIESFISEIAQRLVQLAQAFLTTEKVARITTEQGAQVWVPYSREDIEGEFDFEVEAGSTQPQNETFKRQQAIALMNTMGPLIGSVVDPMSIAMHVLREGFGIKNPERFVVAAPPMMPPDGSGAAPPSPDQQSDAGAEAVPPQEQMSGIMSAQQAGASPPPEFGMGA
;
A
#
# COMPACT_ATOMS: atom_id res chain seq x y z
N MET A 1 11.82 10.23 5.94
CA MET A 1 13.10 10.57 5.28
C MET A 1 13.01 10.09 3.86
N VAL A 2 13.40 10.86 2.86
CA VAL A 2 13.49 10.33 1.50
C VAL A 2 14.77 9.51 1.47
N GLY A 3 14.64 8.18 1.41
CA GLY A 3 15.78 7.27 1.35
C GLY A 3 16.59 7.54 0.08
N ILE A 4 17.71 8.21 0.22
CA ILE A 4 18.72 8.25 -0.83
C ILE A 4 19.50 6.94 -0.73
N THR A 5 19.58 6.24 -1.84
CA THR A 5 20.28 4.97 -1.99
C THR A 5 21.68 5.03 -1.37
N PRO A 6 22.12 4.03 -0.58
CA PRO A 6 23.49 3.98 -0.08
C PRO A 6 24.49 3.98 -1.24
N THR A 7 25.61 4.62 -1.07
CA THR A 7 26.67 4.65 -2.08
C THR A 7 27.58 3.42 -1.96
N PRO A 8 28.10 2.87 -3.06
CA PRO A 8 28.82 1.60 -3.10
C PRO A 8 30.18 1.56 -2.39
N ASN A 9 30.62 2.62 -1.76
CA ASN A 9 31.93 2.64 -1.07
C ASN A 9 31.98 1.81 0.22
N GLU A 10 30.82 1.39 0.71
CA GLU A 10 30.68 0.74 2.02
C GLU A 10 30.29 -0.75 1.92
N VAL A 11 29.89 -1.22 0.76
CA VAL A 11 29.53 -2.64 0.55
C VAL A 11 30.27 -3.19 -0.67
N GLY A 12 30.92 -4.32 -0.49
CA GLY A 12 31.76 -4.95 -1.50
C GLY A 12 31.14 -4.94 -2.90
N THR A 13 31.94 -4.55 -3.87
CA THR A 13 31.60 -4.45 -5.30
C THR A 13 31.04 -5.77 -5.81
N TRP A 14 29.75 -5.90 -5.90
CA TRP A 14 29.10 -6.92 -6.69
C TRP A 14 29.27 -6.57 -8.17
N GLY A 15 30.06 -7.42 -8.85
CA GLY A 15 30.27 -7.37 -10.27
C GLY A 15 30.84 -6.03 -10.75
N ALA A 16 32.14 -5.97 -10.98
CA ALA A 16 32.66 -4.95 -11.89
C ALA A 16 31.72 -4.94 -13.11
N PRO A 17 31.27 -3.78 -13.63
CA PRO A 17 30.43 -3.73 -14.80
C PRO A 17 31.14 -4.59 -15.84
N ALA A 18 30.44 -5.61 -16.35
CA ALA A 18 30.92 -6.32 -17.53
C ALA A 18 31.28 -5.21 -18.49
N ASP A 19 32.52 -5.24 -18.98
CA ASP A 19 33.04 -4.19 -19.89
C ASP A 19 31.95 -3.97 -20.94
N SER A 20 31.16 -2.87 -20.80
CA SER A 20 29.94 -2.67 -21.59
C SER A 20 30.26 -2.41 -23.05
N GLY A 21 31.55 -2.44 -23.42
CA GLY A 21 32.03 -2.10 -24.76
C GLY A 21 31.69 -0.68 -25.21
N LEU A 22 31.05 0.09 -24.32
CA LEU A 22 30.65 1.47 -24.62
C LEU A 22 31.87 2.40 -24.50
N PRO A 23 31.99 3.38 -25.40
CA PRO A 23 33.14 4.29 -25.40
C PRO A 23 33.25 5.05 -24.08
N VAL A 24 34.48 5.21 -23.59
CA VAL A 24 34.78 6.05 -22.41
C VAL A 24 34.45 7.48 -22.73
N VAL A 25 33.48 8.03 -22.02
CA VAL A 25 32.97 9.40 -22.19
C VAL A 25 33.42 10.21 -20.99
N SER A 26 33.86 11.50 -21.22
CA SER A 26 34.22 12.36 -20.09
C SER A 26 33.01 12.66 -19.18
N ASP A 27 33.25 12.81 -17.87
CA ASP A 27 32.21 13.10 -16.86
C ASP A 27 31.32 14.29 -17.27
N ALA A 28 31.91 15.33 -17.84
CA ALA A 28 31.18 16.54 -18.26
C ALA A 28 30.23 16.27 -19.44
N SER A 29 30.67 15.46 -20.43
CA SER A 29 29.84 15.14 -21.59
C SER A 29 28.74 14.12 -21.21
N LEU A 30 29.03 13.22 -20.29
CA LEU A 30 28.06 12.27 -19.76
C LEU A 30 26.96 12.98 -18.94
N LEU A 31 27.34 13.89 -18.07
CA LEU A 31 26.40 14.73 -17.30
C LEU A 31 25.50 15.57 -18.22
N LYS A 32 26.07 16.14 -19.28
CA LYS A 32 25.28 16.86 -20.29
C LYS A 32 24.27 15.93 -20.95
N ARG A 33 24.71 14.75 -21.37
CA ARG A 33 23.82 13.73 -21.98
C ARG A 33 22.66 13.33 -21.06
N TYR A 34 22.92 13.14 -19.76
CA TYR A 34 21.86 12.79 -18.80
C TYR A 34 20.86 13.93 -18.61
N ARG A 35 21.34 15.18 -18.54
CA ARG A 35 20.46 16.35 -18.50
C ARG A 35 19.62 16.51 -19.77
N ASP A 36 20.21 16.25 -20.93
CA ASP A 36 19.50 16.30 -22.22
C ASP A 36 18.41 15.22 -22.27
N ARG A 37 18.69 13.98 -21.77
CA ARG A 37 17.71 12.88 -21.67
C ARG A 37 16.53 13.27 -20.74
N ILE A 38 16.80 13.83 -19.58
CA ILE A 38 15.74 14.31 -18.66
C ILE A 38 14.93 15.44 -19.32
N THR A 39 15.58 16.35 -20.02
CA THR A 39 14.89 17.45 -20.72
C THR A 39 14.00 16.90 -21.84
N SER A 40 14.46 15.90 -22.57
CA SER A 40 13.66 15.20 -23.58
C SER A 40 12.44 14.52 -22.96
N ALA A 41 12.62 13.82 -21.84
CA ALA A 41 11.50 13.16 -21.15
C ALA A 41 10.49 14.16 -20.58
N LYS A 42 10.96 15.30 -20.03
CA LYS A 42 10.05 16.38 -19.59
C LYS A 42 9.22 16.90 -20.76
N ARG A 43 9.86 17.16 -21.90
CA ARG A 43 9.16 17.65 -23.11
C ARG A 43 8.17 16.61 -23.63
N TRP A 44 8.57 15.34 -23.74
CA TRP A 44 7.67 14.25 -24.14
C TRP A 44 6.42 14.16 -23.24
N ARG A 45 6.58 14.24 -21.91
CA ARG A 45 5.45 14.24 -20.97
C ARG A 45 4.54 15.46 -21.13
N GLU A 46 5.08 16.62 -21.51
CA GLU A 46 4.32 17.84 -21.82
C GLU A 46 3.57 17.70 -23.14
N ASP A 47 4.22 17.19 -24.20
CA ASP A 47 3.65 17.01 -25.54
C ASP A 47 2.50 15.99 -25.50
N GLU A 48 2.67 14.86 -24.84
CA GLU A 48 1.65 13.84 -24.61
C GLU A 48 0.64 14.24 -23.51
N LYS A 49 0.87 15.34 -22.82
CA LYS A 49 -0.01 15.90 -21.77
C LYS A 49 -0.18 15.01 -20.53
N PHE A 50 0.71 14.04 -20.27
CA PHE A 50 0.59 13.13 -19.13
C PHE A 50 0.49 13.88 -17.79
N ASP A 51 1.39 14.82 -17.51
CA ASP A 51 1.38 15.60 -16.27
C ASP A 51 0.09 16.41 -16.10
N ARG A 52 -0.46 16.95 -17.20
CA ARG A 52 -1.73 17.69 -17.19
C ARG A 52 -2.90 16.74 -16.92
N THR A 53 -2.91 15.58 -17.55
CA THR A 53 -3.95 14.55 -17.34
C THR A 53 -3.93 14.07 -15.88
N TRP A 54 -2.77 13.70 -15.33
CA TRP A 54 -2.70 13.25 -13.94
C TRP A 54 -3.12 14.33 -12.94
N LYS A 55 -2.74 15.58 -13.15
CA LYS A 55 -3.23 16.71 -12.32
C LYS A 55 -4.75 16.82 -12.41
N ARG A 56 -5.32 16.74 -13.60
CA ARG A 56 -6.77 16.78 -13.83
C ARG A 56 -7.48 15.60 -13.14
N LEU A 57 -6.99 14.36 -13.29
CA LEU A 57 -7.56 13.18 -12.63
C LEU A 57 -7.56 13.32 -11.10
N ARG A 58 -6.45 13.85 -10.54
CA ARG A 58 -6.38 14.17 -9.12
C ARG A 58 -7.43 15.22 -8.71
N ASP A 59 -7.62 16.23 -9.51
CA ASP A 59 -8.60 17.29 -9.24
C ASP A 59 -10.03 16.77 -9.37
N VAL A 60 -10.31 15.85 -10.29
CA VAL A 60 -11.56 15.09 -10.36
C VAL A 60 -11.79 14.31 -9.05
N TYR A 61 -10.79 13.56 -8.57
CA TYR A 61 -10.89 12.85 -7.30
C TYR A 61 -11.14 13.79 -6.10
N ARG A 62 -10.57 15.00 -6.13
CA ARG A 62 -10.74 16.05 -5.11
C ARG A 62 -11.98 16.91 -5.29
N LEU A 63 -12.84 16.60 -6.27
CA LEU A 63 -14.04 17.37 -6.60
C LEU A 63 -13.75 18.83 -7.03
N LYS A 64 -12.59 19.08 -7.61
CA LYS A 64 -12.15 20.38 -8.12
C LYS A 64 -12.19 20.39 -9.65
N MET A 65 -13.40 20.37 -10.23
CA MET A 65 -13.54 20.12 -11.67
C MET A 65 -14.19 21.29 -12.44
N PHE A 66 -14.48 22.41 -11.79
CA PHE A 66 -15.31 23.43 -12.41
C PHE A 66 -14.51 24.67 -12.77
N ASP A 67 -14.22 24.80 -14.06
CA ASP A 67 -13.79 26.07 -14.63
C ASP A 67 -15.02 26.73 -15.30
N GLY A 68 -15.29 27.99 -14.96
CA GLY A 68 -16.29 28.81 -15.65
C GLY A 68 -17.71 28.82 -15.07
N TRP A 69 -18.01 28.11 -13.98
CA TRP A 69 -19.29 28.17 -13.29
C TRP A 69 -19.19 29.01 -12.02
N SER A 70 -20.26 29.75 -11.69
CA SER A 70 -20.33 30.44 -10.40
C SER A 70 -20.36 29.43 -9.25
N GLU A 71 -19.80 29.80 -8.10
CA GLU A 71 -19.75 28.89 -6.94
C GLU A 71 -21.13 28.43 -6.49
N ASP A 72 -22.13 29.30 -6.64
CA ASP A 72 -23.50 29.04 -6.21
C ASP A 72 -24.28 28.09 -7.12
N ASP A 73 -23.83 27.86 -8.36
CA ASP A 73 -24.56 27.10 -9.37
C ASP A 73 -23.92 25.75 -9.70
N ARG A 74 -22.73 25.48 -9.16
CA ARG A 74 -22.00 24.24 -9.45
C ARG A 74 -22.30 23.15 -8.44
N ILE A 75 -22.52 21.95 -8.93
CA ILE A 75 -22.61 20.73 -8.11
C ILE A 75 -21.57 19.74 -8.62
N ALA A 76 -20.69 19.29 -7.70
CA ALA A 76 -19.80 18.17 -7.92
C ALA A 76 -20.43 16.90 -7.32
N VAL A 77 -20.78 15.95 -8.18
CA VAL A 77 -21.25 14.64 -7.73
C VAL A 77 -20.05 13.77 -7.46
N ALA A 78 -19.92 13.20 -6.27
CA ALA A 78 -18.71 12.52 -5.81
C ALA A 78 -18.62 11.04 -6.28
N ILE A 79 -19.02 10.72 -7.53
CA ILE A 79 -19.03 9.32 -8.00
C ILE A 79 -17.61 8.80 -8.20
N ALA A 80 -16.72 9.55 -8.84
CA ALA A 80 -15.32 9.14 -9.00
C ALA A 80 -14.64 8.89 -7.64
N PHE A 81 -14.87 9.77 -6.65
CA PHE A 81 -14.38 9.58 -5.29
C PHE A 81 -14.97 8.31 -4.64
N SER A 82 -16.29 8.11 -4.76
CA SER A 82 -16.97 6.92 -4.22
C SER A 82 -16.43 5.63 -4.86
N THR A 83 -16.28 5.61 -6.18
CA THR A 83 -15.77 4.45 -6.93
C THR A 83 -14.38 4.03 -6.45
N ILE A 84 -13.44 4.96 -6.34
CA ILE A 84 -12.09 4.68 -5.84
C ILE A 84 -12.12 4.16 -4.40
N ASN A 85 -12.98 4.73 -3.54
CA ASN A 85 -13.06 4.31 -2.15
C ASN A 85 -13.87 3.02 -1.93
N VAL A 86 -14.58 2.54 -2.93
CA VAL A 86 -15.20 1.20 -2.96
C VAL A 86 -14.21 0.16 -3.48
N ILE A 87 -13.55 0.44 -4.60
CA ILE A 87 -12.58 -0.49 -5.21
C ILE A 87 -11.31 -0.60 -4.34
N GLY A 88 -10.77 0.51 -3.85
CA GLY A 88 -9.53 0.54 -3.09
C GLY A 88 -9.47 -0.48 -1.94
N PRO A 89 -10.39 -0.47 -0.99
CA PRO A 89 -10.43 -1.46 0.09
C PRO A 89 -10.62 -2.91 -0.37
N SER A 90 -11.30 -3.14 -1.50
CA SER A 90 -11.54 -4.49 -2.02
C SER A 90 -10.30 -5.11 -2.67
N VAL A 91 -9.38 -4.27 -3.18
CA VAL A 91 -8.14 -4.71 -3.84
C VAL A 91 -6.88 -4.42 -3.02
N ALA A 92 -6.96 -3.52 -2.02
CA ALA A 92 -5.83 -3.21 -1.16
C ALA A 92 -5.54 -4.41 -0.24
N VAL A 93 -4.44 -5.07 -0.53
CA VAL A 93 -3.93 -6.17 0.27
C VAL A 93 -3.42 -5.64 1.61
N ASN A 94 -4.07 -6.03 2.70
CA ASN A 94 -3.68 -5.54 4.02
C ASN A 94 -2.47 -6.31 4.58
N TYR A 95 -2.51 -7.64 4.52
CA TYR A 95 -1.45 -8.53 4.98
C TYR A 95 -1.33 -9.69 4.01
N PRO A 96 -0.53 -9.54 2.95
CA PRO A 96 -0.29 -10.64 2.03
C PRO A 96 0.37 -11.79 2.80
N LYS A 97 -0.01 -13.00 2.51
CA LYS A 97 0.76 -14.16 2.92
C LYS A 97 1.67 -14.51 1.77
N ILE A 98 2.92 -14.15 1.91
CA ILE A 98 3.97 -14.45 0.94
C ILE A 98 4.39 -15.90 1.19
N THR A 99 4.31 -16.74 0.19
CA THR A 99 4.83 -18.11 0.18
C THR A 99 6.11 -18.17 -0.65
N VAL A 100 7.08 -18.91 -0.16
CA VAL A 100 8.39 -19.03 -0.78
C VAL A 100 8.68 -20.50 -1.04
N SER A 101 8.99 -20.83 -2.28
CA SER A 101 9.41 -22.17 -2.69
C SER A 101 10.85 -22.16 -3.16
N SER A 102 11.60 -23.20 -2.77
CA SER A 102 12.93 -23.41 -3.31
C SER A 102 12.86 -23.96 -4.73
N ARG A 103 13.77 -23.55 -5.60
CA ARG A 103 13.94 -24.16 -6.93
C ARG A 103 14.65 -25.51 -6.88
N ASP A 104 15.37 -25.79 -5.79
CA ASP A 104 16.06 -27.05 -5.58
C ASP A 104 15.23 -27.98 -4.69
N GLU A 105 15.29 -29.28 -4.98
CA GLU A 105 14.62 -30.33 -4.20
C GLU A 105 15.39 -30.71 -2.90
N ASP A 106 16.51 -30.06 -2.62
CA ASP A 106 17.31 -30.31 -1.43
C ASP A 106 16.57 -29.87 -0.16
N MET A 107 16.57 -30.74 0.85
CA MET A 107 15.90 -30.49 2.14
C MET A 107 16.46 -29.25 2.85
N ASP A 108 17.75 -28.96 2.69
CA ASP A 108 18.38 -27.77 3.27
C ASP A 108 17.84 -26.48 2.62
N GLN A 109 17.71 -26.48 1.28
CA GLN A 109 17.12 -25.36 0.55
C GLN A 109 15.63 -25.17 0.85
N GLN A 110 14.90 -26.26 1.10
CA GLN A 110 13.49 -26.16 1.54
C GLN A 110 13.38 -25.53 2.94
N ASN A 111 14.27 -25.88 3.87
CA ASN A 111 14.29 -25.23 5.19
C ASN A 111 14.65 -23.75 5.09
N LYS A 112 15.61 -23.39 4.23
CA LYS A 112 15.94 -21.98 3.94
C LYS A 112 14.76 -21.25 3.32
N ALA A 113 13.99 -21.86 2.41
CA ALA A 113 12.79 -21.27 1.85
C ALA A 113 11.74 -20.93 2.92
N LEU A 114 11.51 -21.83 3.89
CA LEU A 114 10.63 -21.57 5.02
C LEU A 114 11.11 -20.42 5.90
N MET A 115 12.43 -20.31 6.11
CA MET A 115 13.02 -19.19 6.84
C MET A 115 12.81 -17.87 6.08
N VAL A 116 13.11 -17.85 4.79
CA VAL A 116 12.90 -16.67 3.93
C VAL A 116 11.44 -16.24 3.89
N GLU A 117 10.51 -17.21 3.82
CA GLU A 117 9.07 -16.95 3.91
C GLU A 117 8.70 -16.25 5.22
N ALA A 118 9.20 -16.76 6.33
CA ALA A 118 8.93 -16.19 7.64
C ALA A 118 9.50 -14.77 7.78
N ILE A 119 10.71 -14.54 7.26
CA ILE A 119 11.39 -13.23 7.26
C ILE A 119 10.62 -12.23 6.37
N ALA A 120 10.25 -12.60 5.15
CA ALA A 120 9.50 -11.73 4.24
C ALA A 120 8.15 -11.31 4.84
N ASN A 121 7.42 -12.25 5.42
CA ASN A 121 6.18 -11.97 6.13
C ASN A 121 6.37 -11.14 7.40
N TYR A 122 7.50 -11.30 8.11
CA TYR A 122 7.87 -10.48 9.25
C TYR A 122 8.13 -9.03 8.82
N TRP A 123 8.92 -8.79 7.77
CA TRP A 123 9.20 -7.45 7.27
C TRP A 123 7.94 -6.71 6.86
N TRP A 124 7.03 -7.40 6.15
CA TRP A 124 5.76 -6.80 5.74
C TRP A 124 4.91 -6.30 6.92
N ARG A 125 5.00 -6.98 8.06
CA ARG A 125 4.25 -6.61 9.27
C ARG A 125 4.97 -5.62 10.17
N HIS A 126 6.30 -5.63 10.15
CA HIS A 126 7.12 -4.84 11.06
C HIS A 126 7.42 -3.45 10.51
N PHE A 127 7.70 -3.35 9.22
CA PHE A 127 7.89 -2.09 8.53
C PHE A 127 6.56 -1.61 7.94
N ASP A 128 6.39 -0.29 7.73
CA ASP A 128 5.14 0.31 7.24
C ASP A 128 4.84 0.03 5.75
N PHE A 129 5.25 -1.13 5.23
CA PHE A 129 5.08 -1.53 3.83
C PHE A 129 3.61 -1.58 3.42
N ARG A 130 2.72 -1.92 4.34
CA ARG A 130 1.27 -1.89 4.13
C ARG A 130 0.76 -0.49 3.74
N GLU A 131 1.20 0.53 4.47
CA GLU A 131 0.73 1.90 4.23
C GLU A 131 1.29 2.43 2.91
N GLU A 132 2.55 2.14 2.60
CA GLU A 132 3.16 2.51 1.33
C GLU A 132 2.49 1.78 0.15
N ASN A 133 2.20 0.48 0.29
CA ASN A 133 1.45 -0.27 -0.72
C ASN A 133 0.06 0.32 -0.95
N ARG A 134 -0.66 0.68 0.12
CA ARG A 134 -1.97 1.32 0.02
C ARG A 134 -1.94 2.62 -0.76
N ARG A 135 -0.91 3.45 -0.57
CA ARG A 135 -0.69 4.68 -1.32
C ARG A 135 -0.38 4.41 -2.79
N ILE A 136 0.40 3.36 -3.09
CA ILE A 136 0.69 2.94 -4.46
C ILE A 136 -0.57 2.42 -5.16
N VAL A 137 -1.40 1.65 -4.48
CA VAL A 137 -2.70 1.19 -5.00
C VAL A 137 -3.64 2.37 -5.27
N GLN A 138 -3.60 3.41 -4.44
CA GLN A 138 -4.37 4.62 -4.70
C GLN A 138 -3.89 5.35 -5.96
N ASP A 139 -2.58 5.46 -6.18
CA ASP A 139 -2.02 6.01 -7.43
C ASP A 139 -2.41 5.17 -8.64
N PHE A 140 -2.33 3.85 -8.53
CA PHE A 140 -2.74 2.89 -9.55
C PHE A 140 -4.20 3.07 -9.97
N LEU A 141 -5.11 3.31 -9.03
CA LEU A 141 -6.52 3.54 -9.33
C LEU A 141 -6.76 4.93 -9.94
N ILE A 142 -6.07 5.96 -9.49
CA ILE A 142 -6.27 7.34 -9.93
C ILE A 142 -5.54 7.62 -11.24
N TYR A 143 -4.24 7.33 -11.31
CA TYR A 143 -3.38 7.68 -12.45
C TYR A 143 -3.17 6.54 -13.44
N GLY A 144 -3.66 5.33 -13.11
CA GLY A 144 -3.44 4.12 -13.89
C GLY A 144 -2.19 3.35 -13.52
N HIS A 145 -1.25 3.95 -12.80
CA HIS A 145 -0.01 3.31 -12.38
C HIS A 145 0.48 3.85 -11.05
N GLY A 146 1.19 3.00 -10.32
CA GLY A 146 1.85 3.35 -9.07
C GLY A 146 3.31 2.90 -9.07
N TRP A 147 4.17 3.61 -8.36
CA TRP A 147 5.60 3.33 -8.29
C TRP A 147 6.03 3.02 -6.87
N GLY A 148 6.70 1.88 -6.72
CA GLY A 148 7.42 1.51 -5.52
C GLY A 148 8.93 1.59 -5.73
N LYS A 149 9.66 2.04 -4.73
CA LYS A 149 11.13 1.99 -4.67
C LYS A 149 11.52 1.04 -3.55
N VAL A 150 12.32 0.05 -3.89
CA VAL A 150 12.82 -0.98 -2.97
C VAL A 150 14.31 -0.76 -2.76
N GLY A 151 14.77 -0.76 -1.53
CA GLY A 151 16.18 -0.57 -1.26
C GLY A 151 16.56 -1.04 0.14
N TRP A 152 17.78 -0.73 0.53
CA TRP A 152 18.36 -1.11 1.81
C TRP A 152 18.92 0.11 2.51
N ASN A 153 18.55 0.33 3.77
CA ASN A 153 19.11 1.35 4.62
C ASN A 153 20.26 0.73 5.39
N PHE A 154 21.45 1.32 5.22
CA PHE A 154 22.62 0.96 5.98
C PHE A 154 23.23 2.23 6.56
N HIS A 155 23.39 2.27 7.86
CA HIS A 155 23.99 3.39 8.55
C HIS A 155 24.90 2.91 9.66
N GLU A 156 26.13 3.40 9.63
CA GLU A 156 27.16 3.13 10.63
C GLU A 156 27.49 4.43 11.36
N GLU A 157 27.60 4.34 12.67
CA GLU A 157 28.09 5.44 13.50
C GLU A 157 29.41 5.03 14.15
N ILE A 158 30.39 5.90 14.03
CA ILE A 158 31.66 5.72 14.74
C ILE A 158 31.43 6.23 16.15
N ARG A 159 31.54 5.33 17.12
CA ARG A 159 31.52 5.67 18.55
C ARG A 159 32.83 5.35 19.25
N ASP A 160 33.13 6.09 20.28
CA ASP A 160 34.24 5.75 21.13
C ASP A 160 33.95 4.46 21.90
N LEU A 161 34.96 3.61 22.01
CA LEU A 161 34.88 2.38 22.82
C LEU A 161 34.68 2.73 24.30
N THR A 162 33.82 2.01 24.97
CA THR A 162 33.68 2.09 26.42
C THR A 162 34.91 1.48 27.10
N GLU A 163 35.20 1.90 28.33
CA GLU A 163 36.32 1.35 29.10
C GLU A 163 36.22 -0.18 29.28
N GLU A 164 35.01 -0.71 29.39
CA GLU A 164 34.76 -2.14 29.51
C GLU A 164 35.08 -2.90 28.21
N GLU A 165 34.70 -2.35 27.08
CA GLU A 165 35.00 -2.92 25.74
C GLU A 165 36.51 -2.86 25.44
N MET A 166 37.16 -1.76 25.78
CA MET A 166 38.62 -1.66 25.66
C MET A 166 39.34 -2.74 26.49
N GLN A 167 38.92 -2.93 27.75
CA GLN A 167 39.48 -3.98 28.58
C GLN A 167 39.21 -5.38 28.05
N GLN A 168 38.04 -5.61 27.46
CA GLN A 168 37.70 -6.90 26.86
C GLN A 168 38.56 -7.16 25.63
N ASN A 169 38.75 -6.18 24.76
CA ASN A 169 39.62 -6.28 23.58
C ASN A 169 41.08 -6.59 23.97
N ILE A 170 41.60 -5.92 25.01
CA ILE A 170 42.93 -6.19 25.52
C ILE A 170 43.03 -7.64 26.02
N ARG A 171 42.03 -8.15 26.74
CA ARG A 171 42.04 -9.53 27.22
C ARG A 171 42.04 -10.52 26.07
N VAL A 172 41.17 -10.32 25.05
CA VAL A 172 41.09 -11.20 23.87
C VAL A 172 42.40 -11.18 23.09
N GLN A 173 43.04 -10.01 22.93
CA GLN A 173 44.35 -9.93 22.26
C GLN A 173 45.43 -10.63 23.05
N ASN A 174 45.48 -10.47 24.36
CA ASN A 174 46.43 -11.15 25.25
C ASN A 174 46.24 -12.68 25.19
N ASP A 175 44.99 -13.17 25.26
CA ASP A 175 44.68 -14.60 25.17
C ASP A 175 45.11 -15.18 23.81
N LEU A 176 44.91 -14.45 22.72
CA LEU A 176 45.37 -14.85 21.36
C LEU A 176 46.88 -14.89 21.26
N LEU A 177 47.57 -13.91 21.82
CA LEU A 177 49.05 -13.88 21.86
C LEU A 177 49.61 -15.00 22.72
N ASP A 178 49.02 -15.31 23.86
CA ASP A 178 49.41 -16.42 24.73
C ASP A 178 49.19 -17.78 24.01
N GLN A 179 48.10 -17.96 23.27
CA GLN A 179 47.89 -19.15 22.45
C GLN A 179 48.90 -19.26 21.32
N TYR A 180 49.24 -18.16 20.65
CA TYR A 180 50.24 -18.13 19.59
C TYR A 180 51.65 -18.39 20.13
N ALA A 181 52.01 -17.84 21.34
CA ALA A 181 53.27 -18.09 22.03
C ALA A 181 53.43 -19.57 22.40
N GLN A 182 52.34 -20.21 22.84
CA GLN A 182 52.36 -21.65 23.16
C GLN A 182 52.59 -22.51 21.91
N GLN A 183 52.08 -22.08 20.76
CA GLN A 183 52.25 -22.80 19.50
C GLN A 183 53.61 -22.53 18.84
N ASN A 184 54.25 -21.38 19.09
CA ASN A 184 55.47 -20.93 18.45
C ASN A 184 56.47 -20.39 19.49
N PRO A 185 57.09 -21.24 20.32
CA PRO A 185 57.93 -20.78 21.44
C PRO A 185 59.20 -20.02 21.01
N ASP A 186 59.69 -20.24 19.78
CA ASP A 186 60.86 -19.55 19.24
C ASP A 186 60.59 -18.08 18.86
N MET A 187 59.34 -17.70 18.66
CA MET A 187 58.91 -16.32 18.33
C MET A 187 58.44 -15.53 19.54
N ALA A 188 58.36 -16.11 20.71
CA ALA A 188 57.81 -15.48 21.91
C ALA A 188 58.60 -14.23 22.38
N ALA A 189 59.89 -14.11 22.00
CA ALA A 189 60.74 -12.95 22.35
C ALA A 189 60.53 -11.72 21.44
N GLU A 190 59.88 -11.88 20.30
CA GLU A 190 59.58 -10.79 19.34
C GLU A 190 58.12 -10.30 19.43
N MET A 191 57.35 -10.77 20.40
CA MET A 191 55.96 -10.37 20.57
C MET A 191 55.83 -8.99 21.23
N PRO A 192 54.77 -8.23 20.82
CA PRO A 192 54.49 -6.95 21.43
C PRO A 192 54.19 -7.10 22.92
N SER A 193 54.68 -6.17 23.72
CA SER A 193 54.38 -6.14 25.15
C SER A 193 52.95 -5.66 25.42
N GLU A 194 52.43 -5.94 26.61
CA GLU A 194 51.09 -5.48 27.02
C GLU A 194 50.92 -3.96 26.87
N SER A 195 52.01 -3.18 27.09
CA SER A 195 52.03 -1.73 26.89
C SER A 195 51.92 -1.35 25.42
N ASP A 196 52.54 -2.10 24.52
CA ASP A 196 52.46 -1.85 23.07
C ASP A 196 51.05 -2.17 22.51
N ILE A 197 50.37 -3.14 23.11
CA ILE A 197 48.98 -3.47 22.80
C ILE A 197 48.05 -2.34 23.23
N ILE A 198 48.22 -1.81 24.42
CA ILE A 198 47.43 -0.69 24.94
C ILE A 198 47.63 0.57 24.08
N ASP A 199 48.86 0.88 23.69
CA ASP A 199 49.18 2.07 22.90
C ASP A 199 48.72 1.95 21.43
N SER A 200 48.59 0.73 20.89
CA SER A 200 48.15 0.46 19.53
C SER A 200 46.64 0.25 19.38
N GLN A 201 45.88 0.32 20.48
CA GLN A 201 44.48 0.01 20.46
C GLN A 201 43.65 1.09 19.76
N GLU A 202 42.76 0.68 18.90
CA GLU A 202 41.75 1.56 18.31
C GLU A 202 40.81 2.05 19.42
N THR A 203 40.65 3.35 19.54
CA THR A 203 39.79 3.98 20.54
C THR A 203 38.32 4.10 20.05
N THR A 204 38.07 3.82 18.79
CA THR A 204 36.75 3.92 18.15
C THR A 204 36.31 2.59 17.60
N THR A 205 35.04 2.32 17.67
CA THR A 205 34.38 1.20 17.02
C THR A 205 33.27 1.69 16.10
N THR A 206 33.02 0.94 15.06
CA THR A 206 31.89 1.21 14.14
C THR A 206 30.69 0.40 14.60
N GLU A 207 29.62 1.08 14.98
CA GLU A 207 28.36 0.46 15.35
C GLU A 207 27.34 0.64 14.21
N VAL A 208 26.78 -0.47 13.75
CA VAL A 208 25.73 -0.45 12.73
C VAL A 208 24.42 -0.05 13.41
N THR A 209 23.97 1.17 13.15
CA THR A 209 22.74 1.73 13.74
C THR A 209 21.50 1.38 12.91
N GLU A 210 21.64 1.29 11.60
CA GLU A 210 20.53 0.92 10.71
C GLU A 210 21.01 -0.06 9.64
N ASP A 211 20.37 -1.21 9.57
CA ASP A 211 20.64 -2.28 8.60
C ASP A 211 19.30 -2.97 8.31
N SER A 212 18.49 -2.35 7.46
CA SER A 212 17.10 -2.78 7.25
C SER A 212 16.61 -2.51 5.83
N PRO A 213 15.71 -3.37 5.32
CA PRO A 213 15.07 -3.12 4.05
C PRO A 213 14.10 -1.93 4.12
N PHE A 214 13.95 -1.20 3.04
CA PHE A 214 12.90 -0.21 2.88
C PHE A 214 12.10 -0.43 1.59
N PHE A 215 10.84 -0.05 1.66
CA PHE A 215 9.93 0.02 0.54
C PHE A 215 9.14 1.31 0.67
N GLU A 216 9.23 2.19 -0.32
CA GLU A 216 8.62 3.51 -0.32
C GLU A 216 7.83 3.77 -1.61
N ARG A 217 6.72 4.46 -1.48
CA ARG A 217 5.99 5.00 -2.62
C ARG A 217 6.77 6.16 -3.25
N VAL A 218 6.95 6.09 -4.57
CA VAL A 218 7.44 7.23 -5.35
C VAL A 218 6.28 7.85 -6.13
N SER A 219 6.19 9.19 -6.09
CA SER A 219 5.14 9.88 -6.84
C SER A 219 5.32 9.67 -8.35
N PRO A 220 4.25 9.36 -9.11
CA PRO A 220 4.30 9.28 -10.58
C PRO A 220 4.85 10.54 -11.24
N PHE A 221 4.70 11.70 -10.61
CA PHE A 221 5.25 12.97 -11.09
C PHE A 221 6.77 13.08 -10.95
N ASP A 222 7.37 12.25 -10.10
CA ASP A 222 8.81 12.32 -9.78
C ASP A 222 9.63 11.22 -10.47
N VAL A 223 9.00 10.28 -11.17
CA VAL A 223 9.67 9.24 -11.96
C VAL A 223 9.68 9.64 -13.43
N PHE A 224 10.86 9.66 -14.04
CA PHE A 224 11.06 9.96 -15.45
C PHE A 224 11.75 8.78 -16.14
N ILE A 225 11.26 8.46 -17.32
CA ILE A 225 11.67 7.28 -18.08
C ILE A 225 12.13 7.67 -19.48
N ASP A 226 12.71 6.70 -20.17
CA ASP A 226 13.02 6.80 -21.58
C ASP A 226 11.73 6.96 -22.41
N PRO A 227 11.56 8.02 -23.20
CA PRO A 227 10.39 8.24 -24.05
C PRO A 227 10.14 7.15 -25.10
N GLU A 228 11.17 6.41 -25.49
CA GLU A 228 11.06 5.35 -26.51
C GLU A 228 10.64 4.00 -25.92
N ALA A 229 10.64 3.86 -24.58
CA ALA A 229 10.26 2.62 -23.93
C ALA A 229 8.75 2.41 -23.91
N THR A 230 8.31 1.19 -24.19
CA THR A 230 6.91 0.75 -24.10
C THR A 230 6.62 -0.08 -22.85
N CYS A 231 7.63 -0.69 -22.25
CA CYS A 231 7.53 -1.48 -21.03
C CYS A 231 8.78 -1.35 -20.14
N MET A 232 8.71 -1.87 -18.93
CA MET A 232 9.84 -1.82 -17.97
C MET A 232 11.09 -2.52 -18.48
N LYS A 233 10.96 -3.52 -19.35
CA LYS A 233 12.11 -4.28 -19.91
C LYS A 233 12.87 -3.51 -21.01
N ASP A 234 12.20 -2.56 -21.67
CA ASP A 234 12.78 -1.79 -22.78
C ASP A 234 13.53 -0.54 -22.29
N LEU A 235 13.44 -0.24 -20.98
CA LEU A 235 14.02 0.97 -20.41
C LEU A 235 15.55 0.99 -20.60
N GLN A 236 16.05 2.02 -21.30
CA GLN A 236 17.46 2.31 -21.38
C GLN A 236 17.94 3.11 -20.16
N TRP A 237 17.05 3.87 -19.55
CA TRP A 237 17.30 4.63 -18.34
C TRP A 237 16.00 4.97 -17.61
N ILE A 238 16.12 5.16 -16.31
CA ILE A 238 15.05 5.65 -15.42
C ILE A 238 15.65 6.64 -14.43
N ALA A 239 14.94 7.70 -14.10
CA ALA A 239 15.42 8.72 -13.18
C ALA A 239 14.33 9.14 -12.18
N GLN A 240 14.73 9.36 -10.95
CA GLN A 240 13.87 9.90 -9.91
C GLN A 240 14.27 11.35 -9.60
N ARG A 241 13.28 12.23 -9.55
CA ARG A 241 13.42 13.59 -9.06
C ARG A 241 13.24 13.61 -7.53
N VAL A 242 14.23 14.08 -6.82
CA VAL A 242 14.21 14.24 -5.37
C VAL A 242 14.35 15.71 -5.03
N VAL A 243 13.40 16.26 -4.29
CA VAL A 243 13.43 17.65 -3.81
C VAL A 243 13.71 17.64 -2.32
N MET A 244 14.87 18.18 -1.93
CA MET A 244 15.31 18.20 -0.53
C MET A 244 15.72 19.60 -0.07
N PRO A 245 15.76 19.86 1.25
CA PRO A 245 16.32 21.09 1.80
C PRO A 245 17.78 21.27 1.37
N LEU A 246 18.17 22.51 1.02
CA LEU A 246 19.51 22.81 0.55
C LEU A 246 20.59 22.54 1.61
N GLU A 247 20.28 22.78 2.88
CA GLU A 247 21.18 22.49 3.99
C GLU A 247 21.45 20.99 4.14
N GLN A 248 20.39 20.17 4.04
CA GLN A 248 20.54 18.73 4.06
C GLN A 248 21.40 18.24 2.88
N ALA A 249 21.19 18.77 1.66
CA ALA A 249 22.01 18.42 0.50
C ALA A 249 23.47 18.84 0.65
N LYS A 250 23.76 19.92 1.35
CA LYS A 250 25.13 20.40 1.62
C LYS A 250 25.82 19.63 2.74
N SER A 251 25.08 19.11 3.71
CA SER A 251 25.61 18.31 4.82
C SER A 251 25.82 16.84 4.46
N ASP A 252 25.09 16.33 3.46
CA ASP A 252 25.14 14.93 3.08
C ASP A 252 26.55 14.48 2.65
N GLU A 253 27.15 13.60 3.42
CA GLU A 253 28.53 13.14 3.22
C GLU A 253 28.68 12.24 2.00
N ARG A 254 27.60 11.59 1.56
CA ARG A 254 27.58 10.77 0.35
C ARG A 254 27.86 11.58 -0.91
N PHE A 255 27.59 12.88 -0.86
CA PHE A 255 27.81 13.77 -2.00
C PHE A 255 29.24 14.31 -2.05
N ASN A 256 29.79 14.38 -3.25
CA ASN A 256 31.11 14.95 -3.48
C ASN A 256 31.26 16.34 -2.84
N LYS A 257 32.24 16.50 -1.94
CA LYS A 257 32.47 17.71 -1.16
C LYS A 257 32.61 18.99 -2.01
N SER A 258 33.24 18.90 -3.19
CA SER A 258 33.42 20.04 -4.08
C SER A 258 32.14 20.43 -4.83
N ALA A 259 31.29 19.44 -5.15
CA ALA A 259 30.02 19.65 -5.84
C ALA A 259 28.94 20.16 -4.87
N ARG A 260 28.78 19.52 -3.68
CA ARG A 260 27.77 19.89 -2.69
C ARG A 260 27.90 21.33 -2.18
N ARG A 261 29.15 21.84 -2.04
CA ARG A 261 29.39 23.24 -1.65
C ARG A 261 28.91 24.28 -2.65
N LYS A 262 28.82 23.91 -3.93
CA LYS A 262 28.36 24.79 -5.03
C LYS A 262 26.87 24.78 -5.23
N LEU A 263 26.11 23.90 -4.51
CA LEU A 263 24.67 23.81 -4.62
C LEU A 263 24.00 25.12 -4.23
N LYS A 264 23.06 25.54 -5.05
CA LYS A 264 22.20 26.72 -4.83
C LYS A 264 20.74 26.28 -4.81
N SER A 265 19.91 27.03 -4.11
CA SER A 265 18.47 26.84 -4.17
C SER A 265 17.96 27.09 -5.59
N ASP A 266 17.08 26.21 -6.08
CA ASP A 266 16.40 26.35 -7.38
C ASP A 266 14.95 26.82 -7.25
N GLY A 267 14.50 27.12 -6.02
CA GLY A 267 13.14 27.55 -5.71
C GLY A 267 12.08 26.47 -5.92
N SER A 268 12.48 25.21 -6.13
CA SER A 268 11.52 24.11 -6.30
C SER A 268 10.77 23.86 -5.02
N LEU A 269 9.45 23.63 -5.16
CA LEU A 269 8.57 23.22 -4.07
C LEU A 269 8.29 21.73 -4.21
N LYS A 270 8.20 21.03 -3.07
CA LYS A 270 7.81 19.61 -3.04
C LYS A 270 6.38 19.41 -3.57
N TRP A 271 5.55 20.45 -3.53
CA TRP A 271 4.17 20.44 -3.99
C TRP A 271 4.04 21.18 -5.31
N PHE A 272 3.40 20.53 -6.29
CA PHE A 272 3.09 21.10 -7.60
C PHE A 272 2.03 22.21 -7.50
N ASN A 273 2.42 23.40 -7.05
CA ASN A 273 1.65 24.62 -7.26
C ASN A 273 2.52 25.56 -8.10
N GLU A 274 2.40 25.44 -9.41
CA GLU A 274 3.02 26.40 -10.35
C GLU A 274 2.51 27.83 -10.12
N ASP A 275 1.31 27.98 -9.56
CA ASP A 275 0.69 29.28 -9.30
C ASP A 275 1.25 30.00 -8.06
N ASN A 276 1.93 29.29 -7.15
CA ASN A 276 2.56 29.86 -5.96
C ASN A 276 4.08 29.89 -6.06
N LYS A 277 4.63 30.54 -7.06
CA LYS A 277 6.01 31.05 -7.05
C LYS A 277 6.13 32.26 -6.09
N GLN A 278 5.60 32.14 -4.89
CA GLN A 278 5.90 33.08 -3.83
C GLN A 278 7.36 32.91 -3.45
N ASN A 279 8.07 34.02 -3.27
CA ASN A 279 9.45 34.06 -2.80
C ASN A 279 9.58 33.15 -1.57
N VAL A 280 10.11 31.96 -1.77
CA VAL A 280 10.50 31.09 -0.67
C VAL A 280 11.69 31.76 -0.02
N PRO A 281 11.66 32.06 1.28
CA PRO A 281 12.81 32.59 1.98
C PRO A 281 14.03 31.72 1.75
N ASP A 282 15.22 32.35 1.63
CA ASP A 282 16.48 31.63 1.39
C ASP A 282 16.75 30.55 2.44
N ASP A 283 16.26 30.74 3.67
CA ASP A 283 16.35 29.78 4.79
C ASP A 283 15.58 28.48 4.53
N LEU A 284 14.54 28.51 3.68
CA LEU A 284 13.76 27.37 3.25
C LEU A 284 14.15 26.89 1.84
N GLY A 285 15.31 27.34 1.36
CA GLY A 285 15.82 26.97 0.05
C GLY A 285 15.84 25.47 -0.16
N ARG A 286 15.32 25.02 -1.29
CA ARG A 286 15.33 23.61 -1.71
C ARG A 286 16.13 23.46 -2.99
N VAL A 287 16.59 22.25 -3.21
CA VAL A 287 17.32 21.85 -4.41
C VAL A 287 16.72 20.59 -4.99
N THR A 288 16.58 20.58 -6.31
CA THR A 288 16.18 19.39 -7.06
C THR A 288 17.41 18.60 -7.43
N ILE A 289 17.40 17.33 -7.04
CA ILE A 289 18.44 16.36 -7.32
C ILE A 289 17.84 15.24 -8.15
N TRP A 290 18.61 14.72 -9.09
CA TRP A 290 18.25 13.57 -9.91
C TRP A 290 19.07 12.37 -9.51
N GLU A 291 18.41 11.29 -9.17
CA GLU A 291 18.97 9.96 -9.16
C GLU A 291 18.74 9.35 -10.55
N PHE A 292 19.80 9.15 -11.29
CA PHE A 292 19.76 8.70 -12.68
C PHE A 292 20.35 7.31 -12.80
N TYR A 293 19.53 6.35 -13.16
CA TYR A 293 19.89 4.96 -13.38
C TYR A 293 20.03 4.73 -14.89
N ASP A 294 21.27 4.62 -15.38
CA ASP A 294 21.56 4.28 -16.76
C ASP A 294 21.60 2.76 -16.90
N VAL A 295 20.49 2.16 -17.31
CA VAL A 295 20.33 0.70 -17.46
C VAL A 295 21.29 0.17 -18.53
N SER A 296 21.49 0.95 -19.61
CA SER A 296 22.39 0.55 -20.69
C SER A 296 23.85 0.45 -20.25
N ARG A 297 24.26 1.19 -19.21
CA ARG A 297 25.62 1.19 -18.65
C ARG A 297 25.72 0.46 -17.30
N GLY A 298 24.59 0.07 -16.70
CA GLY A 298 24.55 -0.51 -15.37
C GLY A 298 25.07 0.44 -14.28
N THR A 299 24.81 1.75 -14.41
CA THR A 299 25.39 2.74 -13.49
C THR A 299 24.35 3.68 -12.89
N LEU A 300 24.52 4.00 -11.61
CA LEU A 300 23.80 5.04 -10.88
C LEU A 300 24.64 6.33 -10.86
N SER A 301 24.00 7.45 -11.09
CA SER A 301 24.61 8.79 -10.97
C SER A 301 23.65 9.75 -10.27
N ILE A 302 24.19 10.62 -9.43
CA ILE A 302 23.40 11.66 -8.76
C ILE A 302 23.92 13.04 -9.15
N PHE A 303 23.03 13.95 -9.54
CA PHE A 303 23.39 15.31 -9.93
C PHE A 303 22.24 16.30 -9.71
N ALA A 304 22.57 17.60 -9.60
CA ALA A 304 21.58 18.66 -9.43
C ALA A 304 20.93 19.07 -10.77
N ASP A 305 19.63 19.41 -10.72
CA ASP A 305 18.90 19.90 -11.88
C ASP A 305 19.45 21.26 -12.34
N GLN A 306 19.63 21.44 -13.65
CA GLN A 306 19.98 22.70 -14.35
C GLN A 306 21.15 23.54 -13.80
N GLN A 307 21.85 23.11 -12.76
CA GLN A 307 22.99 23.81 -12.19
C GLN A 307 24.26 23.50 -12.96
N LYS A 308 24.59 24.36 -13.98
CA LYS A 308 25.70 24.11 -14.91
C LYS A 308 27.08 24.06 -14.26
N ASP A 309 27.26 24.77 -13.15
CA ASP A 309 28.54 24.87 -12.42
C ASP A 309 28.75 23.70 -11.42
N VAL A 310 27.72 22.86 -11.22
CA VAL A 310 27.74 21.71 -10.33
C VAL A 310 27.92 20.46 -11.17
N GLY A 311 28.98 19.72 -10.90
CA GLY A 311 29.24 18.40 -11.49
C GLY A 311 28.35 17.32 -10.88
N PHE A 312 28.76 16.07 -11.03
CA PHE A 312 28.11 14.96 -10.34
C PHE A 312 28.24 15.11 -8.83
N LEU A 313 27.14 14.92 -8.12
CA LEU A 313 27.12 14.75 -6.67
C LEU A 313 27.64 13.36 -6.30
N VAL A 314 27.16 12.36 -7.04
CA VAL A 314 27.73 11.01 -7.05
C VAL A 314 28.08 10.68 -8.50
N LYS A 315 29.34 10.36 -8.74
CA LYS A 315 29.81 9.96 -10.08
C LYS A 315 29.15 8.65 -10.48
N PRO A 316 29.16 8.33 -11.80
CA PRO A 316 28.66 7.05 -12.26
C PRO A 316 29.34 5.89 -11.51
N THR A 317 28.56 5.18 -10.73
CA THR A 317 28.96 3.98 -9.97
C THR A 317 28.14 2.79 -10.45
N PRO A 318 28.65 1.57 -10.43
CA PRO A 318 27.84 0.38 -10.72
C PRO A 318 26.57 0.37 -9.90
N PHE A 319 25.52 -0.27 -10.41
CA PHE A 319 24.30 -0.42 -9.63
C PHE A 319 24.58 -1.06 -8.28
N PRO A 320 24.05 -0.49 -7.20
CA PRO A 320 24.19 -1.09 -5.88
C PRO A 320 23.32 -2.35 -5.71
N TYR A 321 22.37 -2.59 -6.64
CA TYR A 321 21.38 -3.64 -6.53
C TYR A 321 21.63 -4.77 -7.52
N PRO A 322 21.45 -6.05 -7.14
CA PRO A 322 21.67 -7.20 -8.02
C PRO A 322 20.69 -7.24 -9.21
N TYR A 323 19.53 -6.61 -9.07
CA TYR A 323 18.47 -6.57 -10.08
C TYR A 323 18.45 -5.27 -10.93
N GLY A 324 19.45 -4.41 -10.81
CA GLY A 324 19.56 -3.17 -11.58
C GLY A 324 18.98 -1.95 -10.87
N HIS A 325 17.83 -1.43 -11.32
CA HIS A 325 17.20 -0.25 -10.73
C HIS A 325 16.19 -0.63 -9.62
N PRO A 326 15.96 0.26 -8.61
CA PRO A 326 15.12 -0.07 -7.45
C PRO A 326 13.61 0.05 -7.68
N PHE A 327 13.17 0.47 -8.87
CA PHE A 327 11.77 0.80 -9.11
C PHE A 327 10.97 -0.42 -9.55
N VAL A 328 9.80 -0.60 -8.94
CA VAL A 328 8.75 -1.54 -9.34
C VAL A 328 7.50 -0.74 -9.70
N MET A 329 6.84 -1.10 -10.80
CA MET A 329 5.68 -0.40 -11.31
C MET A 329 4.45 -1.27 -11.24
N LEU A 330 3.42 -0.82 -10.52
CA LEU A 330 2.10 -1.41 -10.54
C LEU A 330 1.29 -0.78 -11.69
N ARG A 331 0.74 -1.60 -12.60
CA ARG A 331 0.08 -1.17 -13.83
C ARG A 331 -1.40 -1.57 -13.85
N ASN A 332 -2.30 -0.64 -14.24
CA ASN A 332 -3.74 -0.89 -14.34
C ASN A 332 -4.13 -1.30 -15.78
N TYR A 333 -4.96 -0.55 -16.47
CA TYR A 333 -5.38 -0.87 -17.82
C TYR A 333 -4.28 -0.55 -18.83
N GLU A 334 -3.72 -1.58 -19.41
CA GLU A 334 -2.65 -1.44 -20.40
C GLU A 334 -3.19 -0.95 -21.74
N VAL A 335 -2.48 0.00 -22.32
CA VAL A 335 -2.74 0.48 -23.68
C VAL A 335 -1.59 -0.03 -24.56
N PRO A 336 -1.88 -0.72 -25.68
CA PRO A 336 -0.85 -1.19 -26.59
C PRO A 336 0.09 -0.05 -27.01
N ASP A 337 1.38 -0.34 -27.08
CA ASP A 337 2.44 0.58 -27.51
C ASP A 337 2.61 1.85 -26.64
N GLN A 338 2.01 1.88 -25.46
CA GLN A 338 2.17 2.97 -24.49
C GLN A 338 2.75 2.48 -23.18
N PHE A 339 3.70 3.24 -22.63
CA PHE A 339 4.29 2.90 -21.35
C PHE A 339 3.32 3.12 -20.17
N TYR A 340 2.65 4.28 -20.14
CA TYR A 340 1.72 4.62 -19.09
C TYR A 340 0.33 4.03 -19.34
N THR A 341 -0.28 3.55 -18.30
CA THR A 341 -1.56 2.84 -18.28
C THR A 341 -2.70 3.77 -17.84
N ILE A 342 -3.94 3.42 -18.17
CA ILE A 342 -5.15 4.19 -17.86
C ILE A 342 -5.68 3.80 -16.47
N GLY A 343 -6.14 4.80 -15.69
CA GLY A 343 -6.77 4.61 -14.38
C GLY A 343 -8.29 4.52 -14.43
N GLU A 344 -8.90 4.24 -13.29
CA GLU A 344 -10.36 4.16 -13.16
C GLU A 344 -11.03 5.49 -13.46
N ILE A 345 -10.44 6.59 -12.96
CA ILE A 345 -11.03 7.92 -13.13
C ILE A 345 -11.00 8.36 -14.58
N GLU A 346 -9.91 8.06 -15.30
CA GLU A 346 -9.77 8.44 -16.71
C GLU A 346 -10.86 7.81 -17.58
N ALA A 347 -11.22 6.55 -17.30
CA ALA A 347 -12.27 5.85 -18.01
C ALA A 347 -13.66 6.47 -17.82
N ILE A 348 -13.93 7.07 -16.66
CA ILE A 348 -15.25 7.64 -16.33
C ILE A 348 -15.29 9.17 -16.37
N GLU A 349 -14.15 9.84 -16.59
CA GLU A 349 -14.05 11.31 -16.54
C GLU A 349 -15.06 12.02 -17.45
N PRO A 350 -15.29 11.61 -18.72
CA PRO A 350 -16.27 12.25 -19.57
C PRO A 350 -17.69 12.17 -18.99
N LEU A 351 -18.09 10.99 -18.50
CA LEU A 351 -19.40 10.76 -17.89
C LEU A 351 -19.56 11.53 -16.57
N GLN A 352 -18.50 11.57 -15.77
CA GLN A 352 -18.48 12.36 -14.53
C GLN A 352 -18.68 13.85 -14.80
N ASN A 353 -18.04 14.39 -15.83
CA ASN A 353 -18.21 15.79 -16.24
C ASN A 353 -19.64 16.06 -16.74
N GLU A 354 -20.19 15.17 -17.57
CA GLU A 354 -21.56 15.28 -18.05
C GLU A 354 -22.57 15.26 -16.89
N LEU A 355 -22.40 14.37 -15.92
CA LEU A 355 -23.23 14.30 -14.73
C LEU A 355 -23.18 15.60 -13.92
N ASN A 356 -21.99 16.15 -13.70
CA ASN A 356 -21.82 17.40 -13.00
C ASN A 356 -22.49 18.57 -13.72
N HIS A 357 -22.37 18.65 -15.05
CA HIS A 357 -23.06 19.65 -15.87
C HIS A 357 -24.57 19.50 -15.82
N THR A 358 -25.09 18.27 -15.93
CA THR A 358 -26.52 17.98 -15.85
C THR A 358 -27.10 18.39 -14.49
N ARG A 359 -26.43 18.04 -13.39
CA ARG A 359 -26.86 18.39 -12.03
C ARG A 359 -26.77 19.90 -11.77
N SER A 360 -25.74 20.56 -12.27
CA SER A 360 -25.59 22.03 -12.19
C SER A 360 -26.67 22.75 -13.01
N ALA A 361 -26.94 22.26 -14.24
CA ALA A 361 -28.03 22.80 -15.06
C ALA A 361 -29.40 22.61 -14.40
N MET A 362 -29.63 21.50 -13.69
CA MET A 362 -30.84 21.27 -12.91
C MET A 362 -31.01 22.30 -11.77
N VAL A 363 -29.93 22.63 -11.07
CA VAL A 363 -29.97 23.68 -10.02
C VAL A 363 -30.28 25.04 -10.63
N LEU A 364 -29.64 25.37 -11.75
CA LEU A 364 -29.93 26.61 -12.46
C LEU A 364 -31.36 26.65 -12.97
N ALA A 365 -31.86 25.56 -13.57
CA ALA A 365 -33.26 25.46 -14.00
C ALA A 365 -34.21 25.66 -12.84
N ARG A 366 -33.96 25.07 -11.68
CA ARG A 366 -34.75 25.25 -10.46
C ARG A 366 -34.75 26.72 -9.96
N LYS A 367 -33.60 27.41 -10.00
CA LYS A 367 -33.50 28.84 -9.66
C LYS A 367 -34.26 29.69 -10.69
N LEU A 368 -34.22 29.35 -11.97
CA LEU A 368 -34.96 30.06 -13.02
C LEU A 368 -36.45 29.75 -12.97
N ASP A 369 -36.87 28.64 -12.38
CA ASP A 369 -38.26 28.22 -12.23
C ASP A 369 -38.97 28.94 -11.06
N ILE A 370 -38.30 29.81 -10.32
CA ILE A 370 -38.93 30.70 -9.35
C ILE A 370 -39.96 31.56 -10.10
N PRO A 371 -41.21 31.67 -9.58
CA PRO A 371 -42.28 32.43 -10.23
C PRO A 371 -41.84 33.87 -10.58
N LYS A 372 -41.80 34.17 -11.85
CA LYS A 372 -41.63 35.54 -12.35
C LYS A 372 -42.98 36.00 -12.92
N TYR A 373 -43.31 37.23 -12.63
CA TYR A 373 -44.56 37.82 -13.05
C TYR A 373 -44.29 38.98 -13.99
N LEU A 374 -45.06 39.03 -15.06
CA LEU A 374 -45.16 40.20 -15.92
C LEU A 374 -46.18 41.14 -15.26
N VAL A 375 -45.74 42.30 -14.79
CA VAL A 375 -46.59 43.29 -14.19
C VAL A 375 -46.73 44.47 -15.14
N ARG A 376 -47.97 44.93 -15.35
CA ARG A 376 -48.23 46.15 -16.14
C ARG A 376 -47.70 47.36 -15.40
N LYS A 377 -46.89 48.19 -16.04
CA LYS A 377 -46.08 49.22 -15.42
C LYS A 377 -46.81 50.15 -14.46
N ASP A 378 -48.06 50.50 -14.74
CA ASP A 378 -48.81 51.49 -13.97
C ASP A 378 -49.99 50.87 -13.18
N ALA A 379 -50.07 49.53 -13.11
CA ALA A 379 -51.19 48.83 -12.46
C ALA A 379 -51.00 48.56 -10.96
N LEU A 380 -49.75 48.56 -10.49
CA LEU A 380 -49.40 48.36 -9.09
C LEU A 380 -48.68 49.59 -8.54
N ASP A 381 -49.00 49.98 -7.29
CA ASP A 381 -48.23 50.92 -6.50
C ASP A 381 -47.05 50.22 -5.78
N VAL A 382 -46.23 51.06 -5.11
CA VAL A 382 -45.07 50.54 -4.33
C VAL A 382 -45.54 49.49 -3.32
N ASP A 383 -46.62 49.74 -2.60
CA ASP A 383 -47.20 48.82 -1.61
C ASP A 383 -47.68 47.50 -2.26
N GLY A 384 -48.21 47.57 -3.49
CA GLY A 384 -48.60 46.37 -4.26
C GLY A 384 -47.40 45.54 -4.73
N ILE A 385 -46.31 46.19 -5.14
CA ILE A 385 -45.06 45.52 -5.51
C ILE A 385 -44.43 44.87 -4.30
N ASP A 386 -44.36 45.57 -3.16
CA ASP A 386 -43.81 45.03 -1.91
C ASP A 386 -44.64 43.86 -1.37
N ALA A 387 -45.97 43.94 -1.45
CA ALA A 387 -46.83 42.82 -1.11
C ALA A 387 -46.64 41.61 -2.02
N LEU A 388 -46.47 41.81 -3.35
CA LEU A 388 -46.25 40.76 -4.32
C LEU A 388 -44.87 40.08 -4.15
N THR A 389 -43.85 40.82 -3.73
CA THR A 389 -42.49 40.31 -3.52
C THR A 389 -42.24 39.80 -2.12
N SER A 390 -43.17 40.07 -1.18
CA SER A 390 -43.02 39.62 0.21
C SER A 390 -43.08 38.09 0.32
N SER A 391 -42.40 37.55 1.31
CA SER A 391 -42.45 36.12 1.66
C SER A 391 -43.73 35.72 2.43
N ASN A 392 -44.64 36.64 2.67
CA ASN A 392 -45.89 36.39 3.40
C ASN A 392 -46.88 35.63 2.52
N THR A 393 -47.26 34.43 2.89
CA THR A 393 -48.19 33.56 2.13
C THR A 393 -49.61 34.14 2.03
N ASN A 394 -49.98 35.07 2.90
CA ASN A 394 -51.31 35.69 2.95
C ASN A 394 -51.26 37.20 2.62
N ALA A 395 -50.26 37.64 1.84
CA ALA A 395 -50.16 39.04 1.46
C ALA A 395 -51.33 39.47 0.56
N LEU A 396 -51.99 40.55 0.93
CA LEU A 396 -53.00 41.21 0.09
C LEU A 396 -52.27 42.21 -0.82
N VAL A 397 -52.42 42.03 -2.12
CA VAL A 397 -51.78 42.88 -3.15
C VAL A 397 -52.78 43.95 -3.57
N PRO A 398 -52.64 45.24 -3.18
CA PRO A 398 -53.52 46.31 -3.66
C PRO A 398 -53.27 46.60 -5.15
N VAL A 399 -54.34 46.74 -5.90
CA VAL A 399 -54.34 47.04 -7.36
C VAL A 399 -55.16 48.31 -7.59
N ARG A 400 -54.80 49.14 -8.56
CA ARG A 400 -55.55 50.33 -8.93
C ARG A 400 -56.91 49.97 -9.57
N ASP A 401 -57.97 50.72 -9.21
CA ASP A 401 -59.37 50.43 -9.59
C ASP A 401 -59.68 50.51 -11.09
N ASP A 402 -58.75 51.07 -11.90
CA ASP A 402 -58.99 51.36 -13.31
C ASP A 402 -58.48 50.23 -14.24
N THR A 403 -57.90 49.13 -13.67
CA THR A 403 -57.34 48.05 -14.49
C THR A 403 -58.03 46.71 -14.23
N PRO A 404 -58.56 46.01 -15.26
CA PRO A 404 -59.14 44.68 -15.12
C PRO A 404 -58.15 43.68 -14.51
N PHE A 405 -58.56 42.91 -13.51
CA PHE A 405 -57.72 41.94 -12.79
C PHE A 405 -56.89 41.01 -13.67
N PRO A 406 -57.40 40.42 -14.75
CA PRO A 406 -56.63 39.48 -15.59
C PRO A 406 -55.45 40.11 -16.33
N GLU A 407 -55.45 41.47 -16.46
CA GLU A 407 -54.42 42.19 -17.22
C GLU A 407 -53.31 42.78 -16.34
N VAL A 408 -53.43 42.71 -14.99
CA VAL A 408 -52.52 43.36 -14.05
C VAL A 408 -51.22 42.56 -13.88
N VAL A 409 -51.33 41.25 -13.67
CA VAL A 409 -50.24 40.33 -13.42
C VAL A 409 -50.44 39.06 -14.24
N ALA A 410 -49.50 38.75 -15.06
CA ALA A 410 -49.45 37.46 -15.79
C ALA A 410 -48.20 36.65 -15.39
N PRO A 411 -48.34 35.38 -15.04
CA PRO A 411 -47.17 34.55 -14.82
C PRO A 411 -46.41 34.38 -16.15
N VAL A 412 -45.08 34.45 -16.08
CA VAL A 412 -44.23 34.08 -17.22
C VAL A 412 -44.44 32.59 -17.47
N PRO A 413 -44.77 32.16 -18.71
CA PRO A 413 -44.99 30.75 -19.00
C PRO A 413 -43.70 29.94 -18.70
N ARG A 414 -43.88 28.84 -17.99
CA ARG A 414 -42.77 27.95 -17.55
C ARG A 414 -42.77 26.70 -18.37
N ASN A 415 -41.59 26.16 -18.57
CA ASN A 415 -41.41 24.86 -19.21
C ASN A 415 -41.15 23.79 -18.12
N ALA A 416 -42.23 23.29 -17.50
CA ALA A 416 -42.16 22.31 -16.40
C ALA A 416 -41.58 20.93 -16.82
N ALA A 417 -41.42 20.67 -18.12
CA ALA A 417 -40.91 19.42 -18.61
C ALA A 417 -39.40 19.20 -18.31
N ASN A 418 -38.67 20.24 -17.97
CA ASN A 418 -37.19 20.15 -17.85
C ASN A 418 -36.72 19.41 -16.60
N ALA A 419 -37.42 19.50 -15.47
CA ALA A 419 -36.95 18.90 -14.20
C ALA A 419 -36.91 17.36 -14.27
N GLN A 420 -37.95 16.76 -14.85
CA GLN A 420 -38.02 15.31 -15.00
C GLN A 420 -37.03 14.79 -16.04
N PHE A 421 -36.77 15.57 -17.09
CA PHE A 421 -35.75 15.27 -18.09
C PHE A 421 -34.34 15.18 -17.44
N TYR A 422 -33.95 16.17 -16.62
CA TYR A 422 -32.66 16.17 -15.97
C TYR A 422 -32.49 15.02 -14.96
N ASN A 423 -33.54 14.63 -14.24
CA ASN A 423 -33.50 13.49 -13.33
C ASN A 423 -33.26 12.19 -14.10
N ASN A 424 -34.08 11.90 -15.10
CA ASN A 424 -33.94 10.69 -15.91
C ASN A 424 -32.54 10.61 -16.57
N HIS A 425 -32.03 11.77 -17.03
CA HIS A 425 -30.71 11.83 -17.66
C HIS A 425 -29.59 11.56 -16.68
N SER A 426 -29.69 12.08 -15.45
CA SER A 426 -28.70 11.78 -14.39
C SER A 426 -28.66 10.29 -14.07
N GLU A 427 -29.79 9.61 -13.96
CA GLU A 427 -29.88 8.16 -13.69
C GLU A 427 -29.25 7.33 -14.80
N VAL A 428 -29.42 7.73 -16.06
CA VAL A 428 -28.78 7.07 -17.21
C VAL A 428 -27.27 7.20 -17.13
N ILE A 429 -26.74 8.40 -16.86
CA ILE A 429 -25.30 8.63 -16.74
C ILE A 429 -24.71 7.82 -15.57
N GLU A 430 -25.38 7.79 -14.42
CA GLU A 430 -24.96 7.00 -13.27
C GLU A 430 -24.92 5.50 -13.60
N SER A 431 -25.93 4.99 -14.32
CA SER A 431 -25.95 3.61 -14.81
C SER A 431 -24.81 3.31 -15.79
N ASP A 432 -24.45 4.25 -16.66
CA ASP A 432 -23.33 4.09 -17.59
C ASP A 432 -21.99 4.10 -16.85
N ILE A 433 -21.81 4.95 -15.83
CA ILE A 433 -20.63 4.92 -14.95
C ILE A 433 -20.52 3.56 -14.25
N ASP A 434 -21.60 3.03 -13.73
CA ASP A 434 -21.62 1.71 -13.08
C ASP A 434 -21.27 0.58 -14.05
N ARG A 435 -21.70 0.65 -15.30
CA ARG A 435 -21.32 -0.32 -16.34
C ARG A 435 -19.84 -0.26 -16.69
N VAL A 436 -19.27 0.95 -16.78
CA VAL A 436 -17.85 1.15 -17.09
C VAL A 436 -16.98 0.65 -15.95
N THR A 437 -17.29 1.05 -14.70
CA THR A 437 -16.48 0.70 -13.52
C THR A 437 -16.73 -0.73 -13.02
N GLY A 438 -17.93 -1.28 -13.27
CA GLY A 438 -18.40 -2.53 -12.69
C GLY A 438 -18.76 -2.43 -11.21
N VAL A 439 -18.77 -1.22 -10.64
CA VAL A 439 -19.18 -0.96 -9.26
C VAL A 439 -20.69 -0.77 -9.26
N ASN A 440 -21.41 -1.76 -8.76
CA ASN A 440 -22.86 -1.72 -8.64
C ASN A 440 -23.31 -1.16 -7.29
N GLU A 441 -24.62 -0.92 -7.15
CA GLU A 441 -25.23 -0.39 -5.93
C GLU A 441 -24.97 -1.29 -4.71
N TYR A 442 -24.88 -2.62 -4.90
CA TYR A 442 -24.56 -3.56 -3.81
C TYR A 442 -23.16 -3.32 -3.23
N MET A 443 -22.18 -3.06 -4.09
CA MET A 443 -20.81 -2.76 -3.64
C MET A 443 -20.75 -1.42 -2.89
N ARG A 444 -21.67 -0.49 -3.18
CA ARG A 444 -21.83 0.78 -2.48
C ARG A 444 -22.66 0.67 -1.20
N GLY A 445 -23.15 -0.54 -0.88
CA GLY A 445 -23.92 -0.80 0.34
C GLY A 445 -25.40 -0.42 0.26
N ALA A 446 -25.93 -0.14 -0.93
CA ALA A 446 -27.36 0.10 -1.12
C ALA A 446 -28.14 -1.22 -1.08
N LEU A 447 -29.29 -1.21 -0.40
CA LEU A 447 -30.22 -2.33 -0.44
C LEU A 447 -31.01 -2.26 -1.75
N PRO A 448 -31.14 -3.37 -2.51
CA PRO A 448 -31.90 -3.37 -3.74
C PRO A 448 -33.39 -3.15 -3.47
N GLU A 449 -34.04 -2.33 -4.27
CA GLU A 449 -35.49 -2.10 -4.19
C GLU A 449 -36.30 -3.36 -4.50
N VAL A 450 -35.72 -4.27 -5.28
CA VAL A 450 -36.37 -5.54 -5.66
C VAL A 450 -35.74 -6.70 -4.85
N ARG A 451 -36.58 -7.46 -4.14
CA ARG A 451 -36.14 -8.71 -3.48
C ARG A 451 -35.67 -9.70 -4.56
N ARG A 452 -34.37 -9.84 -4.69
CA ARG A 452 -33.75 -10.85 -5.56
C ARG A 452 -33.53 -12.16 -4.80
N THR A 453 -33.43 -13.26 -5.53
CA THR A 453 -33.06 -14.55 -4.93
C THR A 453 -31.61 -14.54 -4.47
N ALA A 454 -31.27 -15.31 -3.47
CA ALA A 454 -29.91 -15.43 -2.97
C ALA A 454 -28.92 -15.86 -4.10
N THR A 455 -29.36 -16.73 -4.99
CA THR A 455 -28.59 -17.19 -6.17
C THR A 455 -28.33 -16.08 -7.17
N GLU A 456 -29.32 -15.24 -7.46
CA GLU A 456 -29.16 -14.10 -8.37
C GLU A 456 -28.20 -13.04 -7.80
N ALA A 457 -28.33 -12.77 -6.51
CA ALA A 457 -27.40 -11.86 -5.80
C ALA A 457 -25.95 -12.40 -5.82
N SER A 458 -25.76 -13.72 -5.63
CA SER A 458 -24.46 -14.37 -5.72
C SER A 458 -23.83 -14.23 -7.11
N ILE A 459 -24.59 -14.48 -8.19
CA ILE A 459 -24.10 -14.37 -9.57
C ILE A 459 -23.67 -12.93 -9.89
N ILE A 460 -24.42 -11.93 -9.44
CA ILE A 460 -24.07 -10.52 -9.64
C ILE A 460 -22.82 -10.17 -8.87
N GLN A 461 -22.68 -10.67 -7.65
CA GLN A 461 -21.48 -10.46 -6.83
C GLN A 461 -20.26 -11.15 -7.43
N ASP A 462 -20.41 -12.36 -7.96
CA ASP A 462 -19.33 -13.09 -8.61
C ASP A 462 -18.84 -12.37 -9.88
N ALA A 463 -19.75 -11.79 -10.68
CA ALA A 463 -19.41 -10.98 -11.85
C ALA A 463 -18.69 -9.67 -11.47
N ALA A 464 -19.08 -9.03 -10.38
CA ALA A 464 -18.40 -7.85 -9.85
C ALA A 464 -17.00 -8.20 -9.29
N ASN A 465 -16.89 -9.33 -8.60
CA ASN A 465 -15.64 -9.84 -8.06
C ASN A 465 -14.65 -10.24 -9.17
N ALA A 466 -15.10 -10.68 -10.35
CA ALA A 466 -14.21 -11.07 -11.43
C ALA A 466 -13.32 -9.90 -11.92
N ARG A 467 -13.84 -8.67 -11.97
CA ARG A 467 -13.04 -7.49 -12.32
C ARG A 467 -12.08 -7.08 -11.20
N ALA A 468 -12.51 -7.22 -9.95
CA ALA A 468 -11.66 -6.99 -8.80
C ALA A 468 -10.53 -8.04 -8.73
N ALA A 469 -10.78 -9.28 -9.14
CA ALA A 469 -9.81 -10.36 -9.17
C ALA A 469 -8.63 -10.09 -10.13
N ASP A 470 -8.88 -9.52 -11.33
CA ASP A 470 -7.79 -9.13 -12.25
C ASP A 470 -6.87 -8.08 -11.62
N LYS A 471 -7.46 -7.05 -10.98
CA LYS A 471 -6.69 -6.03 -10.27
C LYS A 471 -5.91 -6.61 -9.09
N LEU A 472 -6.54 -7.52 -8.36
CA LEU A 472 -5.92 -8.20 -7.24
C LEU A 472 -4.72 -9.04 -7.70
N ALA A 473 -4.85 -9.80 -8.80
CA ALA A 473 -3.76 -10.59 -9.36
C ALA A 473 -2.56 -9.71 -9.77
N ARG A 474 -2.81 -8.51 -10.31
CA ARG A 474 -1.74 -7.53 -10.63
C ARG A 474 -1.03 -7.02 -9.37
N ILE A 475 -1.79 -6.75 -8.31
CA ILE A 475 -1.24 -6.32 -7.02
C ILE A 475 -0.48 -7.46 -6.34
N GLU A 476 -0.96 -8.68 -6.40
CA GLU A 476 -0.28 -9.88 -5.91
C GLU A 476 1.05 -10.10 -6.62
N SER A 477 1.08 -9.99 -7.95
CA SER A 477 2.32 -10.05 -8.74
C SER A 477 3.30 -8.93 -8.38
N PHE A 478 2.81 -7.72 -8.15
CA PHE A 478 3.61 -6.58 -7.71
C PHE A 478 4.24 -6.81 -6.33
N ILE A 479 3.47 -7.35 -5.39
CA ILE A 479 3.96 -7.70 -4.04
C ILE A 479 4.99 -8.82 -4.10
N SER A 480 4.78 -9.84 -4.94
CA SER A 480 5.73 -10.93 -5.14
C SER A 480 7.07 -10.41 -5.67
N GLU A 481 7.05 -9.49 -6.64
CA GLU A 481 8.26 -8.85 -7.16
C GLU A 481 8.99 -8.03 -6.09
N ILE A 482 8.25 -7.30 -5.25
CA ILE A 482 8.84 -6.56 -4.12
C ILE A 482 9.49 -7.53 -3.14
N ALA A 483 8.82 -8.59 -2.75
CA ALA A 483 9.34 -9.58 -1.81
C ALA A 483 10.63 -10.23 -2.35
N GLN A 484 10.65 -10.61 -3.62
CA GLN A 484 11.83 -11.14 -4.29
C GLN A 484 13.01 -10.16 -4.21
N ARG A 485 12.79 -8.89 -4.56
CA ARG A 485 13.84 -7.86 -4.53
C ARG A 485 14.34 -7.59 -3.12
N LEU A 486 13.45 -7.56 -2.11
CA LEU A 486 13.83 -7.37 -0.71
C LEU A 486 14.74 -8.51 -0.21
N VAL A 487 14.42 -9.76 -0.56
CA VAL A 487 15.25 -10.90 -0.17
C VAL A 487 16.60 -10.86 -0.90
N GLN A 488 16.63 -10.54 -2.20
CA GLN A 488 17.89 -10.34 -2.93
C GLN A 488 18.77 -9.25 -2.33
N LEU A 489 18.15 -8.17 -1.81
CA LEU A 489 18.88 -7.13 -1.09
C LEU A 489 19.44 -7.65 0.24
N ALA A 490 18.65 -8.40 1.00
CA ALA A 490 19.14 -8.99 2.23
C ALA A 490 20.31 -9.96 1.99
N GLN A 491 20.22 -10.81 0.96
CA GLN A 491 21.33 -11.67 0.55
C GLN A 491 22.59 -10.88 0.18
N ALA A 492 22.42 -9.67 -0.39
CA ALA A 492 23.55 -8.83 -0.80
C ALA A 492 24.12 -7.99 0.34
N PHE A 493 23.28 -7.41 1.19
CA PHE A 493 23.65 -6.32 2.09
C PHE A 493 23.58 -6.66 3.58
N LEU A 494 22.93 -7.76 3.98
CA LEU A 494 22.84 -8.11 5.39
C LEU A 494 24.25 -8.38 5.96
N THR A 495 24.67 -7.56 6.90
CA THR A 495 26.00 -7.64 7.53
C THR A 495 25.96 -8.19 8.95
N THR A 496 24.86 -7.96 9.66
CA THR A 496 24.69 -8.34 11.05
C THR A 496 23.61 -9.39 11.21
N GLU A 497 23.82 -10.30 12.16
CA GLU A 497 22.77 -11.25 12.55
C GLU A 497 21.55 -10.50 13.07
N LYS A 498 20.38 -10.82 12.53
CA LYS A 498 19.10 -10.23 12.91
C LYS A 498 18.22 -11.26 13.59
N VAL A 499 17.23 -10.79 14.29
CA VAL A 499 16.27 -11.65 14.97
C VAL A 499 14.89 -11.41 14.39
N ALA A 500 14.32 -12.44 13.79
CA ALA A 500 12.95 -12.39 13.30
C ALA A 500 12.01 -13.10 14.26
N ARG A 501 10.83 -12.49 14.47
CA ARG A 501 9.76 -13.14 15.23
C ARG A 501 8.94 -14.02 14.29
N ILE A 502 9.19 -15.30 14.35
CA ILE A 502 8.54 -16.30 13.52
C ILE A 502 7.40 -16.95 14.30
N THR A 503 6.27 -17.14 13.64
CA THR A 503 5.17 -17.93 14.20
C THR A 503 5.33 -19.35 13.66
N THR A 504 5.64 -20.31 14.53
CA THR A 504 5.75 -21.73 14.15
C THR A 504 4.42 -22.27 13.66
N GLU A 505 4.42 -23.42 12.98
CA GLU A 505 3.20 -24.11 12.55
C GLU A 505 2.24 -24.39 13.72
N GLN A 506 2.80 -24.58 14.91
CA GLN A 506 2.04 -24.76 16.15
C GLN A 506 1.50 -23.45 16.75
N GLY A 507 1.78 -22.29 16.12
CA GLY A 507 1.28 -20.98 16.57
C GLY A 507 2.14 -20.29 17.63
N ALA A 508 3.17 -20.94 18.15
CA ALA A 508 4.08 -20.34 19.10
C ALA A 508 4.93 -19.26 18.42
N GLN A 509 5.07 -18.10 19.07
CA GLN A 509 5.93 -17.04 18.60
C GLN A 509 7.35 -17.28 19.13
N VAL A 510 8.26 -17.58 18.23
CA VAL A 510 9.67 -17.82 18.53
C VAL A 510 10.51 -16.72 17.89
N TRP A 511 11.49 -16.21 18.61
CA TRP A 511 12.51 -15.32 18.11
C TRP A 511 13.66 -16.17 17.55
N VAL A 512 13.86 -16.11 16.24
CA VAL A 512 14.90 -16.87 15.56
C VAL A 512 15.91 -15.89 14.99
N PRO A 513 17.19 -16.02 15.38
CA PRO A 513 18.26 -15.28 14.73
C PRO A 513 18.43 -15.81 13.29
N TYR A 514 18.76 -14.92 12.36
CA TYR A 514 19.08 -15.27 10.98
C TYR A 514 20.25 -14.44 10.48
N SER A 515 21.07 -15.08 9.73
CA SER A 515 22.24 -14.50 9.07
C SER A 515 22.07 -14.52 7.56
N ARG A 516 23.03 -13.96 6.85
CA ARG A 516 23.06 -14.00 5.39
C ARG A 516 23.10 -15.43 4.85
N GLU A 517 23.83 -16.35 5.52
CA GLU A 517 23.99 -17.74 5.10
C GLU A 517 22.67 -18.53 5.16
N ASP A 518 21.79 -18.16 6.10
CA ASP A 518 20.49 -18.80 6.29
C ASP A 518 19.46 -18.43 5.22
N ILE A 519 19.71 -17.34 4.49
CA ILE A 519 18.82 -16.83 3.43
C ILE A 519 19.43 -16.96 2.03
N GLU A 520 20.60 -17.56 1.89
CA GLU A 520 21.29 -17.77 0.61
C GLU A 520 20.63 -18.89 -0.20
N GLY A 521 20.22 -18.58 -1.44
CA GLY A 521 19.58 -19.52 -2.36
C GLY A 521 18.77 -18.84 -3.46
N GLU A 522 18.26 -19.64 -4.39
CA GLU A 522 17.30 -19.18 -5.41
C GLU A 522 15.89 -19.59 -5.01
N PHE A 523 15.02 -18.61 -4.86
CA PHE A 523 13.66 -18.80 -4.39
C PHE A 523 12.65 -18.20 -5.36
N ASP A 524 11.49 -18.84 -5.48
CA ASP A 524 10.32 -18.32 -6.16
C ASP A 524 9.31 -17.80 -5.12
N PHE A 525 8.76 -16.63 -5.39
CA PHE A 525 7.87 -15.92 -4.50
C PHE A 525 6.47 -15.85 -5.09
N GLU A 526 5.49 -16.26 -4.32
CA GLU A 526 4.07 -16.15 -4.65
C GLU A 526 3.30 -15.56 -3.47
N VAL A 527 2.22 -14.85 -3.77
CA VAL A 527 1.26 -14.44 -2.74
C VAL A 527 0.12 -15.44 -2.76
N GLU A 528 -0.18 -16.06 -1.62
CA GLU A 528 -1.25 -17.05 -1.51
C GLU A 528 -2.58 -16.46 -1.95
N ALA A 529 -3.16 -17.03 -3.00
CA ALA A 529 -4.43 -16.58 -3.55
C ALA A 529 -5.55 -16.62 -2.50
N GLY A 530 -6.25 -15.49 -2.35
CA GLY A 530 -7.33 -15.36 -1.37
C GLY A 530 -6.88 -14.93 0.03
N SER A 531 -5.58 -14.94 0.38
CA SER A 531 -5.09 -14.34 1.63
C SER A 531 -5.35 -12.84 1.68
N THR A 532 -5.57 -12.25 0.53
CA THR A 532 -5.68 -10.82 0.28
C THR A 532 -7.11 -10.29 0.25
N GLN A 533 -8.10 -11.18 0.04
CA GLN A 533 -9.51 -10.77 -0.03
C GLN A 533 -10.07 -10.47 1.37
N PRO A 534 -10.84 -9.38 1.54
CA PRO A 534 -11.62 -9.16 2.75
C PRO A 534 -12.73 -10.22 2.82
N GLN A 535 -12.41 -11.38 3.37
CA GLN A 535 -13.38 -12.45 3.53
C GLN A 535 -14.28 -12.12 4.72
N ASN A 536 -15.60 -12.21 4.51
CA ASN A 536 -16.58 -12.10 5.57
C ASN A 536 -16.33 -13.23 6.61
N GLU A 537 -16.21 -12.88 7.89
CA GLU A 537 -15.97 -13.85 8.97
C GLU A 537 -17.01 -15.00 8.98
N THR A 538 -18.26 -14.71 8.60
CA THR A 538 -19.31 -15.71 8.47
C THR A 538 -19.03 -16.70 7.34
N PHE A 539 -18.48 -16.25 6.23
CA PHE A 539 -18.10 -17.10 5.11
C PHE A 539 -16.91 -17.99 5.47
N LYS A 540 -15.86 -17.43 6.12
CA LYS A 540 -14.72 -18.21 6.63
C LYS A 540 -15.16 -19.32 7.58
N ARG A 541 -16.08 -19.01 8.51
CA ARG A 541 -16.65 -20.02 9.42
C ARG A 541 -17.40 -21.13 8.70
N GLN A 542 -18.21 -20.77 7.70
CA GLN A 542 -18.94 -21.76 6.90
C GLN A 542 -17.98 -22.65 6.10
N GLN A 543 -16.97 -22.07 5.49
CA GLN A 543 -15.95 -22.80 4.72
C GLN A 543 -15.13 -23.73 5.63
N ALA A 544 -14.72 -23.27 6.80
CA ALA A 544 -14.00 -24.08 7.77
C ALA A 544 -14.86 -25.25 8.31
N ILE A 545 -16.15 -25.01 8.57
CA ILE A 545 -17.09 -26.07 8.97
C ILE A 545 -17.35 -27.05 7.82
N ALA A 546 -17.46 -26.56 6.58
CA ALA A 546 -17.60 -27.40 5.40
C ALA A 546 -16.36 -28.29 5.17
N LEU A 547 -15.15 -27.72 5.33
CA LEU A 547 -13.90 -28.45 5.28
C LEU A 547 -13.86 -29.56 6.34
N MET A 548 -14.20 -29.24 7.59
CA MET A 548 -14.24 -30.20 8.68
C MET A 548 -15.25 -31.35 8.42
N ASN A 549 -16.41 -31.01 7.85
CA ASN A 549 -17.42 -32.02 7.49
C ASN A 549 -16.97 -32.93 6.34
N THR A 550 -16.29 -32.36 5.34
CA THR A 550 -15.77 -33.08 4.17
C THR A 550 -14.60 -33.98 4.55
N MET A 551 -13.70 -33.49 5.40
CA MET A 551 -12.52 -34.23 5.85
C MET A 551 -12.83 -35.19 7.01
N GLY A 552 -14.00 -35.07 7.65
CA GLY A 552 -14.42 -35.91 8.79
C GLY A 552 -14.18 -37.41 8.61
N PRO A 553 -14.52 -38.04 7.47
CA PRO A 553 -14.28 -39.45 7.23
C PRO A 553 -12.80 -39.85 7.10
N LEU A 554 -11.90 -38.87 6.81
CA LEU A 554 -10.47 -39.07 6.61
C LEU A 554 -9.64 -38.76 7.87
N ILE A 555 -10.27 -38.18 8.89
CA ILE A 555 -9.61 -37.84 10.15
C ILE A 555 -9.16 -39.13 10.85
N GLY A 556 -7.87 -39.18 11.18
CA GLY A 556 -7.26 -40.33 11.89
C GLY A 556 -6.74 -41.43 10.98
N SER A 557 -7.03 -41.42 9.65
CA SER A 557 -6.49 -42.39 8.70
C SER A 557 -5.41 -41.75 7.78
N VAL A 558 -5.67 -40.57 7.26
CA VAL A 558 -4.79 -39.86 6.31
C VAL A 558 -4.48 -38.46 6.82
N VAL A 559 -5.37 -37.85 7.59
CA VAL A 559 -5.28 -36.47 8.04
C VAL A 559 -5.19 -36.43 9.57
N ASP A 560 -4.20 -35.67 10.08
CA ASP A 560 -4.05 -35.47 11.52
C ASP A 560 -5.19 -34.63 12.08
N PRO A 561 -5.94 -35.17 13.09
CA PRO A 561 -7.06 -34.46 13.67
C PRO A 561 -6.66 -33.13 14.35
N MET A 562 -5.43 -33.05 14.85
CA MET A 562 -4.92 -31.87 15.54
C MET A 562 -4.67 -30.71 14.53
N SER A 563 -4.08 -31.02 13.41
CA SER A 563 -3.80 -30.06 12.34
C SER A 563 -5.08 -29.45 11.77
N ILE A 564 -6.13 -30.26 11.56
CA ILE A 564 -7.44 -29.75 11.11
C ILE A 564 -8.09 -28.88 12.18
N ALA A 565 -8.09 -29.31 13.45
CA ALA A 565 -8.66 -28.53 14.52
C ALA A 565 -7.97 -27.16 14.67
N MET A 566 -6.65 -27.13 14.58
CA MET A 566 -5.86 -25.91 14.61
C MET A 566 -6.18 -25.00 13.41
N HIS A 567 -6.26 -25.55 12.21
CA HIS A 567 -6.61 -24.82 11.00
C HIS A 567 -8.01 -24.20 11.10
N VAL A 568 -9.02 -24.99 11.52
CA VAL A 568 -10.40 -24.52 11.69
C VAL A 568 -10.49 -23.39 12.74
N LEU A 569 -9.81 -23.54 13.88
CA LEU A 569 -9.82 -22.53 14.93
C LEU A 569 -9.10 -21.25 14.50
N ARG A 570 -7.98 -21.36 13.78
CA ARG A 570 -7.19 -20.22 13.33
C ARG A 570 -7.85 -19.49 12.16
N GLU A 571 -8.15 -20.21 11.08
CA GLU A 571 -8.65 -19.61 9.83
C GLU A 571 -10.17 -19.42 9.85
N GLY A 572 -10.93 -20.38 10.41
CA GLY A 572 -12.39 -20.29 10.44
C GLY A 572 -12.93 -19.35 11.51
N PHE A 573 -12.33 -19.35 12.69
CA PHE A 573 -12.80 -18.56 13.82
C PHE A 573 -11.88 -17.39 14.20
N GLY A 574 -10.74 -17.22 13.54
CA GLY A 574 -9.83 -16.11 13.78
C GLY A 574 -9.16 -16.12 15.16
N ILE A 575 -9.10 -17.27 15.81
CA ILE A 575 -8.54 -17.40 17.16
C ILE A 575 -7.01 -17.36 17.06
N LYS A 576 -6.40 -16.33 17.65
CA LYS A 576 -4.93 -16.13 17.59
C LYS A 576 -4.12 -17.20 18.34
N ASN A 577 -4.70 -17.82 19.37
CA ASN A 577 -4.04 -18.86 20.20
C ASN A 577 -4.93 -20.11 20.27
N PRO A 578 -5.04 -20.89 19.19
CA PRO A 578 -5.89 -22.08 19.16
C PRO A 578 -5.40 -23.22 20.07
N GLU A 579 -4.11 -23.21 20.44
CA GLU A 579 -3.46 -24.19 21.32
C GLU A 579 -4.12 -24.30 22.69
N ARG A 580 -4.76 -23.23 23.16
CA ARG A 580 -5.51 -23.26 24.44
C ARG A 580 -6.75 -24.14 24.40
N PHE A 581 -7.22 -24.48 23.21
CA PHE A 581 -8.45 -25.30 23.01
C PHE A 581 -8.13 -26.75 22.64
N VAL A 582 -6.87 -27.07 22.34
CA VAL A 582 -6.45 -28.37 21.88
C VAL A 582 -5.58 -29.01 22.96
N VAL A 583 -6.06 -30.14 23.50
CA VAL A 583 -5.29 -30.92 24.48
C VAL A 583 -4.40 -31.89 23.73
N ALA A 584 -3.07 -31.82 23.96
CA ALA A 584 -2.15 -32.78 23.39
C ALA A 584 -2.56 -34.22 23.80
N ALA A 585 -2.73 -35.08 22.81
CA ALA A 585 -2.98 -36.49 23.10
C ALA A 585 -1.84 -37.06 23.94
N PRO A 586 -2.10 -37.81 25.01
CA PRO A 586 -1.04 -38.43 25.77
C PRO A 586 -0.23 -39.36 24.85
N PRO A 587 1.13 -39.40 24.98
CA PRO A 587 1.95 -40.25 24.14
C PRO A 587 1.46 -41.70 24.23
N MET A 588 1.14 -42.30 23.10
CA MET A 588 0.83 -43.71 23.02
C MET A 588 2.09 -44.48 23.45
N MET A 589 2.02 -45.14 24.60
CA MET A 589 3.05 -46.10 24.99
C MET A 589 3.11 -47.20 23.92
N PRO A 590 4.27 -47.63 23.49
CA PRO A 590 4.40 -48.78 22.61
C PRO A 590 3.86 -50.02 23.37
N PRO A 591 3.20 -50.98 22.70
CA PRO A 591 2.73 -52.16 23.34
C PRO A 591 3.93 -52.98 23.80
N ASP A 592 4.21 -52.96 25.10
CA ASP A 592 5.13 -53.88 25.75
C ASP A 592 4.56 -55.29 25.66
N GLY A 593 5.19 -56.10 24.82
CA GLY A 593 4.93 -57.53 24.75
C GLY A 593 5.53 -58.27 25.95
N SER A 594 4.85 -58.31 27.05
CA SER A 594 5.12 -59.36 28.05
C SER A 594 3.82 -59.64 28.81
N GLY A 595 3.29 -60.86 28.56
CA GLY A 595 2.10 -61.36 29.23
C GLY A 595 2.30 -61.54 30.71
N ALA A 596 1.40 -60.95 31.48
CA ALA A 596 1.09 -61.40 32.85
C ALA A 596 -0.42 -61.32 33.02
N ALA A 597 -0.99 -62.44 33.45
CA ALA A 597 -2.41 -62.69 33.66
C ALA A 597 -3.01 -61.80 34.78
N PRO A 598 -4.32 -61.48 34.72
CA PRO A 598 -4.97 -60.66 35.73
C PRO A 598 -5.20 -61.41 37.01
N PRO A 599 -5.05 -60.76 38.17
CA PRO A 599 -5.54 -61.37 39.44
C PRO A 599 -7.03 -61.16 39.60
N SER A 600 -7.68 -62.23 40.15
CA SER A 600 -9.10 -62.32 40.45
C SER A 600 -9.56 -61.31 41.52
N PRO A 601 -10.87 -60.98 41.52
CA PRO A 601 -11.45 -60.05 42.49
C PRO A 601 -11.84 -60.71 43.79
N ASP A 602 -11.34 -60.23 44.89
CA ASP A 602 -11.99 -60.30 46.20
C ASP A 602 -11.31 -59.29 47.16
N GLN A 603 -12.04 -58.34 47.57
CA GLN A 603 -12.35 -57.86 48.91
C GLN A 603 -12.87 -56.43 48.95
N GLN A 604 -14.05 -56.36 49.49
CA GLN A 604 -14.81 -55.17 49.85
C GLN A 604 -14.12 -54.34 50.92
N SER A 605 -14.29 -52.98 50.81
CA SER A 605 -14.78 -52.18 51.96
C SER A 605 -15.18 -50.77 51.52
N ASP A 606 -16.40 -50.48 51.83
CA ASP A 606 -17.12 -49.23 52.05
C ASP A 606 -16.31 -47.91 52.09
N ALA A 607 -16.76 -46.94 51.28
CA ALA A 607 -17.09 -45.57 51.71
C ALA A 607 -17.80 -44.86 50.57
N GLY A 608 -19.03 -44.45 50.78
CA GLY A 608 -19.89 -43.80 49.80
C GLY A 608 -19.47 -42.37 49.45
N ALA A 609 -19.69 -42.04 48.20
CA ALA A 609 -20.02 -40.70 47.73
C ALA A 609 -20.70 -40.84 46.36
N GLU A 610 -21.97 -40.51 46.31
CA GLU A 610 -22.80 -40.46 45.11
C GLU A 610 -22.21 -39.48 44.09
N ALA A 611 -21.90 -39.99 42.91
CA ALA A 611 -21.63 -39.15 41.73
C ALA A 611 -22.86 -39.16 40.83
N VAL A 612 -23.53 -38.05 40.73
CA VAL A 612 -24.65 -37.78 39.81
C VAL A 612 -24.08 -37.64 38.38
N PRO A 613 -24.70 -38.28 37.37
CA PRO A 613 -24.22 -38.21 35.99
C PRO A 613 -24.58 -36.86 35.31
N PRO A 614 -23.77 -36.36 34.34
CA PRO A 614 -23.91 -35.00 33.81
C PRO A 614 -24.92 -34.88 32.63
N GLN A 615 -26.14 -35.38 32.76
CA GLN A 615 -27.16 -35.29 31.71
C GLN A 615 -28.30 -34.31 31.98
N GLU A 616 -28.40 -33.68 33.14
CA GLU A 616 -29.53 -32.77 33.45
C GLU A 616 -29.20 -31.27 33.41
N GLN A 617 -27.99 -30.86 33.05
CA GLN A 617 -27.66 -29.42 32.98
C GLN A 617 -27.81 -28.76 31.60
N MET A 618 -28.17 -29.49 30.55
CA MET A 618 -28.37 -28.89 29.21
C MET A 618 -29.85 -28.66 28.84
N SER A 619 -30.80 -29.04 29.62
CA SER A 619 -32.22 -28.72 29.37
C SER A 619 -32.72 -27.42 30.03
N GLY A 620 -31.93 -26.81 30.90
CA GLY A 620 -32.28 -25.57 31.59
C GLY A 620 -32.01 -24.27 30.84
N ILE A 621 -31.19 -24.33 29.79
CA ILE A 621 -30.78 -23.12 29.06
C ILE A 621 -31.65 -22.83 27.81
N MET A 622 -32.39 -23.82 27.32
CA MET A 622 -33.28 -23.63 26.17
C MET A 622 -34.73 -23.21 26.51
N SER A 623 -35.13 -23.22 27.77
CA SER A 623 -36.49 -22.80 28.20
C SER A 623 -36.56 -21.33 28.66
N ALA A 624 -35.43 -20.63 28.78
CA ALA A 624 -35.42 -19.21 29.19
C ALA A 624 -35.47 -18.19 28.03
N GLN A 625 -35.44 -18.64 26.78
CA GLN A 625 -35.46 -17.78 25.60
C GLN A 625 -36.83 -17.69 24.87
N GLN A 626 -37.87 -18.34 25.38
CA GLN A 626 -39.23 -18.29 24.79
C GLN A 626 -40.29 -17.52 25.62
N ALA A 627 -39.91 -16.87 26.68
CA ALA A 627 -40.84 -16.06 27.49
C ALA A 627 -40.34 -14.59 27.57
N GLY A 628 -40.59 -13.79 26.53
CA GLY A 628 -40.23 -12.39 26.59
C GLY A 628 -40.41 -11.62 25.27
N ALA A 629 -41.51 -11.82 24.57
CA ALA A 629 -41.92 -10.90 23.49
C ALA A 629 -43.38 -10.54 23.69
N SER A 630 -43.66 -9.45 24.38
CA SER A 630 -44.94 -8.76 24.34
C SER A 630 -45.07 -8.00 23.02
N PRO A 631 -46.23 -8.01 22.36
CA PRO A 631 -46.46 -7.29 21.12
C PRO A 631 -46.56 -5.74 21.40
N PRO A 632 -46.19 -4.89 20.43
CA PRO A 632 -46.32 -3.46 20.55
C PRO A 632 -47.80 -3.00 20.49
N PRO A 633 -48.17 -1.88 21.11
CA PRO A 633 -49.54 -1.40 21.13
C PRO A 633 -49.96 -0.85 19.74
N GLU A 634 -51.13 -1.25 19.31
CA GLU A 634 -51.87 -0.68 18.18
C GLU A 634 -52.18 0.80 18.42
N PHE A 635 -51.68 1.65 17.54
CA PHE A 635 -52.19 3.01 17.43
C PHE A 635 -53.47 2.99 16.61
N GLY A 636 -54.58 3.24 17.28
CA GLY A 636 -55.89 3.40 16.66
C GLY A 636 -55.95 4.69 15.83
N MET A 637 -56.41 4.57 14.62
CA MET A 637 -56.92 5.68 13.84
C MET A 637 -58.25 6.14 14.44
N GLY A 638 -58.34 7.41 14.73
CA GLY A 638 -59.58 8.09 15.10
C GLY A 638 -59.65 9.45 14.45
N ALA A 639 -60.62 9.57 13.50
CA ALA A 639 -61.27 10.75 12.93
C ALA A 639 -60.41 11.92 12.43
#